data_0adf5346e15c23e51c326900b4a02e62
#
_entry.id   0adf5346e15c23e51c326900b4a02e62
#
_cell.length_a   1.000
_cell.length_b   1.000
_cell.length_c   1.000
_cell.angle_alpha   90.00
_cell.angle_beta   90.00
_cell.angle_gamma   90.00
#
_symmetry.space_group_name_H-M   'P 1'
#
loop_
_entity.id
_entity.type
_entity.pdbx_description
1 polymer ?
#
loop_
_entity_poly.entity_id
_entity_poly.type
_entity_poly.pdbx_seq_one_letter_code
_entity_poly.pdbx_strand_id
1 'polypeptide(L)'
;MRQKTNKARRASLAHARAATLLPIGRRALLNPVAAAVAGILCCAGGAYAADETTTPSTTSNSLEEVVVTASAQGVRKLDASFNIVSMNLEEIQNSNPASAAEIYKMSPGIWPEASGGQTGVNIDVAGFPDGGGDSPYFTTMIQGSPLYGSPYLSFMDNSSLVRFDDTVERVEVVQGGTSAIFGPGQPGATANFILRTGSDKTEGSVGATYYSEGGERVDAFISGKIIDGWYGSLGGFYRVDDGVRDPQYPSDIGGQITATLKHDLDNGSIMFWYRMLQDKNQWVADFPYQVVNGSPQPYPGFNQLNNTYNSKQLQNFLIPSPAGGFENDDISNGRGAALNYFGSELHMRFDGGWSISNNFLVDGGYVNTQALVNNGNPQTLSSFIDALTLPAPLTAAAVTANYANGAAVSPNQSVLTEQVWFVRKKIFNATDEFRLSEDFGNGNTLTAGVYAAYYTDNDQWSLSSNVLMDNVPNASPIILQGVAGGNIYDVTSPQGIVNSNGGYYIEEQGKATNVAIYLSDSWKIDQLLLDASVRLEHMNMTQQTTNQSPVQMGSVYDLWDNAVDLPNGTYSTAGKVNTIPTFSVGANYEFTDHMSAYVRVNNGVHFANFDDVRCNTNGPLAAAVNTACKTNPPLQRMENYEGGFKIQNRYTYIDASIYYKEFSGLINTPVNIQNQPIGPPEIYGSTAKGIRLIGSVNPLADASAEVLQTFKITVNANYVDEKYKDYQGCYIYTNIEGQVICGSINGQPLARIPDLRVSVTPSDLQTFGWGTLSEFMTYEHVGQHYQDGTGLNPLGTYYDIAAGIVATVGDHWQLRLLGSNLTNQIGLTEGNARFGGNAVQNSVGFGRSIVGREGNIQLKYKF
;
A
#
# COMPACT_ATOMS: atom_id res chain seq x y z
N MET A 1 15.26 64.13 -30.78
CA MET A 1 13.78 64.19 -30.72
C MET A 1 13.23 62.81 -30.52
N ARG A 2 12.53 62.56 -29.37
CA ARG A 2 11.69 61.40 -28.98
C ARG A 2 12.38 60.05 -28.91
N GLN A 3 12.97 59.54 -27.80
CA GLN A 3 12.38 58.91 -26.62
C GLN A 3 10.87 58.59 -26.72
N LYS A 4 10.54 57.27 -26.72
CA LYS A 4 9.54 56.64 -25.81
C LYS A 4 9.33 55.17 -26.21
N THR A 5 9.47 54.39 -25.16
CA THR A 5 8.68 53.16 -24.79
C THR A 5 9.03 51.88 -25.47
N ASN A 6 9.80 51.06 -24.79
CA ASN A 6 9.55 49.62 -24.65
C ASN A 6 9.93 49.14 -23.23
N LYS A 7 9.09 49.47 -22.30
CA LYS A 7 9.01 48.89 -20.95
C LYS A 7 7.61 48.30 -20.85
N ALA A 8 7.39 47.10 -21.35
CA ALA A 8 6.22 46.32 -21.04
C ALA A 8 6.32 44.96 -21.76
N ARG A 9 7.15 44.03 -21.31
CA ARG A 9 7.08 42.60 -21.54
C ARG A 9 8.15 41.86 -20.73
N ARG A 10 8.18 42.12 -19.41
CA ARG A 10 8.86 41.27 -18.42
C ARG A 10 8.13 41.44 -17.10
N ALA A 11 6.92 40.96 -17.01
CA ALA A 11 6.18 40.79 -15.77
C ALA A 11 4.92 39.96 -16.02
N SER A 12 5.07 38.67 -16.26
CA SER A 12 3.95 37.73 -16.11
C SER A 12 4.40 36.26 -16.03
N LEU A 13 5.52 35.99 -15.35
CA LEU A 13 5.92 34.60 -15.04
C LEU A 13 6.54 34.51 -13.65
N ALA A 14 5.90 35.13 -12.71
CA ALA A 14 6.22 34.95 -11.30
C ALA A 14 4.93 35.19 -10.53
N HIS A 15 4.15 34.18 -10.32
CA HIS A 15 3.19 33.99 -9.23
C HIS A 15 2.31 32.75 -9.55
N ALA A 16 2.93 31.61 -9.87
CA ALA A 16 2.38 30.38 -9.38
C ALA A 16 2.87 30.26 -7.93
N ARG A 17 2.20 30.97 -7.03
CA ARG A 17 2.34 30.69 -5.60
C ARG A 17 2.01 29.21 -5.44
N ALA A 18 3.00 28.42 -5.02
CA ALA A 18 2.79 27.17 -4.35
C ALA A 18 1.62 27.39 -3.40
N ALA A 19 0.52 26.70 -3.61
CA ALA A 19 -0.48 26.52 -2.57
C ALA A 19 0.28 25.71 -1.51
N THR A 20 0.89 26.42 -0.58
CA THR A 20 1.33 25.85 0.68
C THR A 20 0.12 25.09 1.18
N LEU A 21 0.21 23.77 1.29
CA LEU A 21 -0.60 23.05 2.24
C LEU A 21 -0.29 23.73 3.56
N LEU A 22 -1.16 24.67 3.93
CA LEU A 22 -1.12 25.24 5.27
C LEU A 22 -1.00 24.06 6.23
N PRO A 23 -0.22 24.17 7.31
CA PRO A 23 -0.27 23.19 8.38
C PRO A 23 -1.75 23.06 8.70
N ILE A 24 -2.30 21.88 8.39
CA ILE A 24 -3.71 21.61 8.54
C ILE A 24 -3.93 21.51 10.04
N GLY A 25 -4.04 22.69 10.65
CA GLY A 25 -4.42 22.78 12.04
C GLY A 25 -5.79 22.13 12.19
N ARG A 26 -6.03 21.46 13.32
CA ARG A 26 -7.28 20.76 13.68
C ARG A 26 -8.59 21.44 13.21
N ARG A 27 -8.55 22.72 12.88
CA ARG A 27 -9.73 23.52 12.46
C ARG A 27 -9.96 23.61 10.94
N ALA A 28 -8.98 23.35 10.09
CA ALA A 28 -9.14 23.56 8.65
C ALA A 28 -9.57 22.29 7.89
N LEU A 29 -9.25 21.08 8.41
CA LEU A 29 -9.71 19.80 7.85
C LEU A 29 -11.14 19.42 8.30
N LEU A 30 -11.63 20.02 9.37
CA LEU A 30 -12.97 19.73 9.92
C LEU A 30 -14.13 20.16 9.00
N ASN A 31 -13.95 21.10 8.08
CA ASN A 31 -15.10 21.75 7.45
C ASN A 31 -15.78 20.99 6.30
N PRO A 32 -15.14 20.37 5.29
CA PRO A 32 -15.94 19.73 4.24
C PRO A 32 -16.40 18.31 4.59
N VAL A 33 -15.56 17.46 5.18
CA VAL A 33 -15.92 16.06 5.48
C VAL A 33 -16.84 16.00 6.70
N ALA A 34 -16.51 16.70 7.77
CA ALA A 34 -17.37 16.76 8.96
C ALA A 34 -18.71 17.44 8.67
N ALA A 35 -18.74 18.47 7.81
CA ALA A 35 -19.99 19.09 7.39
C ALA A 35 -20.86 18.18 6.51
N ALA A 36 -20.24 17.36 5.66
CA ALA A 36 -20.97 16.39 4.84
C ALA A 36 -21.46 15.20 5.67
N VAL A 37 -20.66 14.69 6.60
CA VAL A 37 -21.09 13.65 7.56
C VAL A 37 -22.23 14.19 8.45
N ALA A 38 -22.11 15.42 8.94
CA ALA A 38 -23.22 16.09 9.65
C ALA A 38 -24.46 16.31 8.76
N GLY A 39 -24.28 16.59 7.48
CA GLY A 39 -25.37 16.69 6.48
C GLY A 39 -26.10 15.37 6.29
N ILE A 40 -25.37 14.24 6.21
CA ILE A 40 -25.94 12.89 6.13
C ILE A 40 -26.73 12.58 7.42
N LEU A 41 -26.19 12.94 8.59
CA LEU A 41 -26.85 12.80 9.87
C LEU A 41 -28.18 13.57 9.95
N CYS A 42 -28.26 14.78 9.36
CA CYS A 42 -29.47 15.56 9.29
C CYS A 42 -30.52 14.99 8.33
N CYS A 43 -30.08 14.31 7.24
CA CYS A 43 -30.99 13.65 6.30
C CYS A 43 -31.58 12.34 6.85
N ALA A 44 -30.86 11.64 7.73
CA ALA A 44 -31.27 10.38 8.33
C ALA A 44 -32.47 10.53 9.30
N GLY A 45 -32.70 11.72 9.83
CA GLY A 45 -33.82 11.98 10.77
C GLY A 45 -35.23 12.02 10.14
N GLY A 46 -35.36 11.85 8.82
CA GLY A 46 -36.64 11.94 8.10
C GLY A 46 -37.16 10.65 7.45
N ALA A 47 -36.39 9.55 7.50
CA ALA A 47 -36.80 8.30 6.85
C ALA A 47 -37.60 7.41 7.82
N TYR A 48 -38.90 7.33 7.64
CA TYR A 48 -39.75 6.33 8.29
C TYR A 48 -39.66 5.02 7.47
N ALA A 49 -39.17 3.96 8.10
CA ALA A 49 -39.09 2.63 7.51
C ALA A 49 -40.47 2.01 7.27
N ALA A 50 -40.67 1.45 6.10
CA ALA A 50 -41.78 0.51 5.85
C ALA A 50 -41.25 -0.92 6.13
N ASP A 51 -41.98 -1.64 6.95
CA ASP A 51 -41.70 -2.97 7.45
C ASP A 51 -41.78 -4.01 6.32
N GLU A 52 -40.66 -4.61 5.95
CA GLU A 52 -40.60 -5.88 5.20
C GLU A 52 -39.39 -6.70 5.57
N THR A 53 -39.66 -7.99 5.85
CA THR A 53 -38.67 -9.04 6.19
C THR A 53 -37.52 -9.16 5.19
N THR A 54 -36.33 -8.83 5.64
CA THR A 54 -35.08 -9.02 4.87
C THR A 54 -34.72 -10.49 4.78
N THR A 55 -34.61 -10.98 3.56
CA THR A 55 -33.93 -12.26 3.26
C THR A 55 -32.45 -12.14 3.65
N PRO A 56 -31.86 -13.13 4.32
CA PRO A 56 -30.44 -13.06 4.69
C PRO A 56 -29.57 -12.91 3.45
N SER A 57 -28.64 -11.95 3.48
CA SER A 57 -27.61 -11.76 2.47
C SER A 57 -26.84 -13.07 2.29
N THR A 58 -26.77 -13.55 1.05
CA THR A 58 -25.95 -14.70 0.67
C THR A 58 -24.49 -14.44 1.06
N THR A 59 -23.90 -15.35 1.82
CA THR A 59 -22.51 -15.25 2.25
C THR A 59 -21.58 -15.20 1.02
N SER A 60 -20.55 -14.34 1.04
CA SER A 60 -19.57 -14.15 -0.04
C SER A 60 -18.80 -15.43 -0.42
N ASN A 61 -18.88 -16.47 0.37
CA ASN A 61 -18.33 -17.79 0.09
C ASN A 61 -19.31 -18.68 -0.68
N SER A 62 -20.01 -18.13 -1.68
CA SER A 62 -20.86 -18.90 -2.58
C SER A 62 -20.20 -19.07 -3.94
N LEU A 63 -20.13 -20.28 -4.45
CA LEU A 63 -19.68 -20.57 -5.83
C LEU A 63 -20.68 -20.05 -6.88
N GLU A 64 -21.91 -19.76 -6.49
CA GLU A 64 -22.92 -19.12 -7.35
C GLU A 64 -22.73 -17.61 -7.46
N GLU A 65 -21.88 -16.99 -6.63
CA GLU A 65 -21.60 -15.56 -6.70
C GLU A 65 -20.98 -15.20 -8.06
N VAL A 66 -21.54 -14.17 -8.69
CA VAL A 66 -21.00 -13.61 -9.93
C VAL A 66 -20.01 -12.52 -9.60
N VAL A 67 -18.79 -12.69 -10.06
CA VAL A 67 -17.68 -11.75 -9.89
C VAL A 67 -17.42 -11.05 -11.22
N VAL A 68 -16.99 -9.79 -11.15
CA VAL A 68 -16.82 -8.93 -12.33
C VAL A 68 -15.36 -8.57 -12.61
N THR A 69 -14.48 -8.76 -11.64
CA THR A 69 -13.05 -8.44 -11.79
C THR A 69 -12.34 -9.47 -12.65
N ALA A 70 -11.46 -9.01 -13.53
CA ALA A 70 -10.62 -9.83 -14.40
C ALA A 70 -11.41 -10.77 -15.35
N SER A 71 -12.62 -10.40 -15.71
CA SER A 71 -13.42 -11.06 -16.75
C SER A 71 -14.04 -10.04 -17.69
N ALA A 72 -14.36 -10.47 -18.91
CA ALA A 72 -14.98 -9.59 -19.90
C ALA A 72 -16.45 -9.26 -19.55
N GLN A 73 -17.14 -10.24 -18.97
CA GLN A 73 -18.52 -10.16 -18.47
C GLN A 73 -18.56 -10.96 -17.18
N GLY A 74 -19.24 -10.55 -16.17
CA GLY A 74 -19.29 -11.28 -14.89
C GLY A 74 -19.34 -12.81 -15.03
N VAL A 75 -18.63 -13.53 -14.19
CA VAL A 75 -18.52 -14.99 -14.19
C VAL A 75 -18.85 -15.54 -12.81
N ARG A 76 -19.58 -16.65 -12.73
CA ARG A 76 -19.78 -17.36 -11.46
C ARG A 76 -18.43 -17.88 -10.94
N LYS A 77 -18.17 -17.82 -9.65
CA LYS A 77 -16.94 -18.37 -9.06
C LYS A 77 -16.71 -19.84 -9.43
N LEU A 78 -17.78 -20.64 -9.52
CA LEU A 78 -17.71 -22.04 -9.92
C LEU A 78 -17.15 -22.20 -11.35
N ASP A 79 -17.60 -21.35 -12.27
CA ASP A 79 -17.20 -21.37 -13.68
C ASP A 79 -15.80 -20.79 -13.93
N ALA A 80 -15.33 -19.90 -13.05
CA ALA A 80 -14.07 -19.20 -13.26
C ALA A 80 -12.88 -20.17 -13.32
N SER A 81 -12.05 -20.06 -14.35
CA SER A 81 -10.81 -20.83 -14.57
C SER A 81 -9.60 -20.22 -13.85
N PHE A 82 -9.84 -19.48 -12.76
CA PHE A 82 -8.83 -18.84 -11.89
C PHE A 82 -9.38 -18.69 -10.47
N ASN A 83 -8.47 -18.43 -9.53
CA ASN A 83 -8.84 -18.15 -8.14
C ASN A 83 -9.26 -16.68 -7.99
N ILE A 84 -10.40 -16.46 -7.36
CA ILE A 84 -10.93 -15.15 -7.03
C ILE A 84 -11.54 -15.14 -5.64
N VAL A 85 -11.15 -14.18 -4.82
CA VAL A 85 -11.70 -13.93 -3.49
C VAL A 85 -12.63 -12.74 -3.57
N SER A 86 -13.84 -12.88 -3.10
CA SER A 86 -14.78 -11.77 -2.90
C SER A 86 -15.12 -11.69 -1.43
N MET A 87 -15.07 -10.50 -0.88
CA MET A 87 -15.30 -10.20 0.52
C MET A 87 -16.35 -9.10 0.62
N ASN A 88 -17.48 -9.41 1.24
CA ASN A 88 -18.54 -8.42 1.43
C ASN A 88 -18.23 -7.45 2.58
N LEU A 89 -19.03 -6.36 2.67
CA LEU A 89 -18.87 -5.33 3.68
C LEU A 89 -18.81 -5.89 5.11
N GLU A 90 -19.68 -6.84 5.46
CA GLU A 90 -19.75 -7.38 6.81
C GLU A 90 -18.51 -8.24 7.16
N GLU A 91 -18.06 -9.07 6.26
CA GLU A 91 -16.84 -9.88 6.42
C GLU A 91 -15.62 -8.98 6.61
N ILE A 92 -15.50 -7.91 5.80
CA ILE A 92 -14.42 -6.95 5.93
C ILE A 92 -14.50 -6.24 7.29
N GLN A 93 -15.67 -5.75 7.68
CA GLN A 93 -15.84 -5.09 8.98
C GLN A 93 -15.55 -6.02 10.17
N ASN A 94 -15.86 -7.31 10.06
CA ASN A 94 -15.58 -8.30 11.09
C ASN A 94 -14.10 -8.66 11.16
N SER A 95 -13.33 -8.55 10.05
CA SER A 95 -11.89 -8.72 10.09
C SER A 95 -11.14 -7.58 10.76
N ASN A 96 -11.84 -6.48 11.07
CA ASN A 96 -11.31 -5.29 11.75
C ASN A 96 -10.03 -4.72 11.11
N PRO A 97 -10.01 -4.47 9.80
CA PRO A 97 -8.79 -4.03 9.14
C PRO A 97 -8.42 -2.61 9.58
N ALA A 98 -7.20 -2.39 10.02
CA ALA A 98 -6.68 -1.05 10.30
C ALA A 98 -6.48 -0.25 9.00
N SER A 99 -6.31 -0.91 7.85
CA SER A 99 -6.08 -0.30 6.54
C SER A 99 -6.82 -1.03 5.42
N ALA A 100 -6.95 -0.39 4.25
CA ALA A 100 -7.42 -1.06 3.04
C ALA A 100 -6.52 -2.24 2.63
N ALA A 101 -5.21 -2.15 2.87
CA ALA A 101 -4.28 -3.23 2.57
C ALA A 101 -4.49 -4.47 3.44
N GLU A 102 -4.90 -4.32 4.70
CA GLU A 102 -5.16 -5.45 5.58
C GLU A 102 -6.36 -6.29 5.13
N ILE A 103 -7.30 -5.71 4.37
CA ILE A 103 -8.38 -6.48 3.74
C ILE A 103 -7.80 -7.61 2.89
N TYR A 104 -6.68 -7.37 2.25
CA TYR A 104 -6.03 -8.34 1.37
C TYR A 104 -5.44 -9.55 2.11
N LYS A 105 -5.27 -9.48 3.43
CA LYS A 105 -4.94 -10.65 4.27
C LYS A 105 -5.95 -11.79 4.13
N MET A 106 -7.19 -11.48 3.77
CA MET A 106 -8.23 -12.48 3.53
C MET A 106 -8.02 -13.24 2.21
N SER A 107 -7.10 -12.80 1.33
CA SER A 107 -6.74 -13.47 0.09
C SER A 107 -5.42 -14.23 0.26
N PRO A 108 -5.41 -15.57 0.20
CA PRO A 108 -4.19 -16.35 0.35
C PRO A 108 -3.14 -16.00 -0.70
N GLY A 109 -1.87 -15.86 -0.29
CA GLY A 109 -0.77 -15.50 -1.18
C GLY A 109 -0.59 -14.00 -1.40
N ILE A 110 -1.30 -13.16 -0.65
CA ILE A 110 -1.03 -11.73 -0.53
C ILE A 110 -0.57 -11.45 0.90
N TRP A 111 0.56 -10.75 1.02
CA TRP A 111 1.17 -10.40 2.28
C TRP A 111 1.30 -8.87 2.41
N PRO A 112 0.33 -8.18 3.06
CA PRO A 112 0.48 -6.78 3.40
C PRO A 112 1.30 -6.64 4.68
N GLU A 113 2.39 -5.89 4.63
CA GLU A 113 3.23 -5.58 5.79
C GLU A 113 2.66 -4.40 6.57
N ALA A 114 1.46 -4.57 7.13
CA ALA A 114 0.67 -3.52 7.77
C ALA A 114 1.19 -3.16 9.17
N SER A 115 2.43 -2.71 9.28
CA SER A 115 3.10 -2.42 10.55
C SER A 115 3.62 -0.99 10.67
N GLY A 116 3.72 -0.27 9.56
CA GLY A 116 4.23 1.10 9.50
C GLY A 116 3.16 2.18 9.64
N GLY A 117 1.89 1.81 9.80
CA GLY A 117 0.76 2.73 9.84
C GLY A 117 -0.40 2.21 8.99
N GLN A 118 -1.49 2.94 8.90
CA GLN A 118 -2.68 2.52 8.16
C GLN A 118 -2.51 2.55 6.64
N THR A 119 -1.58 3.34 6.13
CA THR A 119 -1.19 3.33 4.71
C THR A 119 0.33 3.43 4.60
N GLY A 120 0.87 3.26 3.41
CA GLY A 120 2.30 3.11 3.21
C GLY A 120 2.74 1.69 3.53
N VAL A 121 1.92 0.74 3.18
CA VAL A 121 2.07 -0.69 3.42
C VAL A 121 2.64 -1.32 2.17
N ASN A 122 3.74 -2.07 2.30
CA ASN A 122 4.15 -2.95 1.21
C ASN A 122 3.13 -4.07 1.06
N ILE A 123 2.83 -4.45 -0.17
CA ILE A 123 1.91 -5.55 -0.46
C ILE A 123 2.65 -6.54 -1.36
N ASP A 124 3.14 -7.59 -0.74
CA ASP A 124 3.84 -8.66 -1.45
C ASP A 124 2.86 -9.67 -2.00
N VAL A 125 3.16 -10.20 -3.17
CA VAL A 125 2.37 -11.21 -3.86
C VAL A 125 3.21 -12.45 -4.04
N ALA A 126 2.76 -13.58 -3.52
CA ALA A 126 3.47 -14.86 -3.61
C ALA A 126 3.86 -15.20 -5.06
N GLY A 127 5.13 -15.49 -5.28
CA GLY A 127 5.69 -15.75 -6.59
C GLY A 127 6.24 -14.52 -7.31
N PHE A 128 6.29 -13.38 -6.66
CA PHE A 128 6.93 -12.18 -7.17
C PHE A 128 8.03 -11.71 -6.21
N PRO A 129 9.18 -11.28 -6.71
CA PRO A 129 10.23 -10.76 -5.85
C PRO A 129 9.75 -9.50 -5.13
N ASP A 130 10.24 -9.32 -3.90
CA ASP A 130 10.03 -8.07 -3.17
C ASP A 130 10.50 -6.88 -4.03
N GLY A 131 9.61 -5.91 -4.21
CA GLY A 131 9.88 -4.69 -4.95
C GLY A 131 10.69 -3.65 -4.17
N GLY A 132 11.22 -4.01 -3.01
CA GLY A 132 11.96 -3.06 -2.15
C GLY A 132 11.07 -2.02 -1.47
N GLY A 133 9.79 -2.27 -1.38
CA GLY A 133 8.73 -1.40 -0.89
C GLY A 133 7.73 -1.00 -1.98
N ASP A 134 6.59 -0.46 -1.58
CA ASP A 134 5.62 0.21 -2.45
C ASP A 134 4.79 -0.68 -3.42
N SER A 135 4.77 -2.00 -3.28
CA SER A 135 3.77 -2.91 -3.90
C SER A 135 3.72 -2.94 -5.45
N PRO A 136 4.83 -3.21 -6.15
CA PRO A 136 4.90 -3.09 -7.61
C PRO A 136 4.00 -4.08 -8.38
N TYR A 137 3.60 -5.18 -7.76
CA TYR A 137 2.82 -6.25 -8.42
C TYR A 137 1.37 -6.31 -7.90
N PHE A 138 0.88 -5.20 -7.36
CA PHE A 138 -0.46 -5.12 -6.82
C PHE A 138 -1.22 -3.91 -7.40
N THR A 139 -2.32 -4.15 -8.10
CA THR A 139 -3.16 -3.10 -8.68
C THR A 139 -4.43 -2.91 -7.88
N THR A 140 -4.75 -1.67 -7.50
CA THR A 140 -6.01 -1.31 -6.86
C THR A 140 -6.92 -0.59 -7.83
N MET A 141 -8.18 -1.00 -7.87
CA MET A 141 -9.23 -0.45 -8.71
C MET A 141 -10.45 -0.03 -7.88
N ILE A 142 -11.21 0.90 -8.40
CA ILE A 142 -12.60 1.18 -7.97
C ILE A 142 -13.48 1.06 -9.21
N GLN A 143 -14.56 0.26 -9.13
CA GLN A 143 -15.48 0.01 -10.25
C GLN A 143 -14.75 -0.40 -11.54
N GLY A 144 -13.74 -1.27 -11.42
CA GLY A 144 -12.96 -1.76 -12.56
C GLY A 144 -11.95 -0.78 -13.15
N SER A 145 -11.84 0.44 -12.63
CA SER A 145 -10.89 1.45 -13.09
C SER A 145 -9.68 1.53 -12.15
N PRO A 146 -8.43 1.40 -12.64
CA PRO A 146 -7.23 1.49 -11.83
C PRO A 146 -7.02 2.92 -11.31
N LEU A 147 -6.65 3.05 -10.03
CA LEU A 147 -6.49 4.33 -9.36
C LEU A 147 -5.24 5.10 -9.80
N TYR A 148 -4.31 4.46 -10.45
CA TYR A 148 -3.17 5.08 -11.09
C TYR A 148 -2.64 4.18 -12.22
N GLY A 149 -2.14 4.76 -13.28
CA GLY A 149 -1.69 4.04 -14.48
C GLY A 149 -0.44 3.16 -14.28
N SER A 150 0.36 3.43 -13.24
CA SER A 150 1.39 2.54 -12.73
C SER A 150 0.91 1.90 -11.43
N PRO A 151 1.24 0.62 -11.13
CA PRO A 151 0.87 -0.01 -9.87
C PRO A 151 1.43 0.72 -8.65
N TYR A 152 2.60 1.34 -8.78
CA TYR A 152 3.28 2.06 -7.71
C TYR A 152 4.22 3.15 -8.25
N LEU A 153 4.64 4.05 -7.34
CA LEU A 153 5.82 4.91 -7.45
C LEU A 153 6.60 4.80 -6.15
N SER A 154 7.88 5.10 -6.14
CA SER A 154 8.66 5.16 -4.89
C SER A 154 7.96 6.10 -3.89
N PHE A 155 7.78 5.64 -2.66
CA PHE A 155 7.04 6.34 -1.60
C PHE A 155 5.52 6.52 -1.83
N MET A 156 4.95 5.82 -2.79
CA MET A 156 3.51 5.78 -3.04
C MET A 156 3.08 4.39 -3.46
N ASP A 157 2.49 3.64 -2.57
CA ASP A 157 1.81 2.39 -2.86
C ASP A 157 0.30 2.61 -3.06
N ASN A 158 -0.36 1.59 -3.59
CA ASN A 158 -1.80 1.64 -3.86
C ASN A 158 -2.67 1.77 -2.60
N SER A 159 -2.16 1.38 -1.42
CA SER A 159 -2.89 1.55 -0.15
C SER A 159 -3.03 3.04 0.23
N SER A 160 -2.13 3.88 -0.28
CA SER A 160 -2.20 5.33 -0.10
C SER A 160 -3.37 5.99 -0.83
N LEU A 161 -3.91 5.32 -1.85
CA LEU A 161 -4.93 5.88 -2.76
C LEU A 161 -6.37 5.54 -2.35
N VAL A 162 -6.60 4.68 -1.38
CA VAL A 162 -7.93 4.21 -1.00
C VAL A 162 -8.09 4.06 0.50
N ARG A 163 -9.30 4.31 1.00
CA ARG A 163 -9.73 3.98 2.37
C ARG A 163 -11.00 3.15 2.27
N PHE A 164 -11.23 2.34 3.30
CA PHE A 164 -12.43 1.52 3.42
C PHE A 164 -13.46 2.18 4.35
N ASP A 165 -14.73 2.15 3.92
CA ASP A 165 -15.89 2.61 4.68
C ASP A 165 -17.20 1.95 4.19
N ASP A 166 -18.33 2.35 4.75
CA ASP A 166 -19.67 1.81 4.44
C ASP A 166 -20.14 2.07 2.98
N THR A 167 -19.40 2.83 2.17
CA THR A 167 -19.71 3.05 0.75
C THR A 167 -19.25 1.89 -0.15
N VAL A 168 -18.47 0.97 0.39
CA VAL A 168 -18.01 -0.24 -0.32
C VAL A 168 -18.99 -1.38 -0.10
N GLU A 169 -19.45 -2.02 -1.17
CA GLU A 169 -20.30 -3.21 -1.13
C GLU A 169 -19.49 -4.48 -0.88
N ARG A 170 -18.42 -4.63 -1.67
CA ARG A 170 -17.49 -5.75 -1.58
C ARG A 170 -16.14 -5.42 -2.21
N VAL A 171 -15.14 -6.22 -1.92
CA VAL A 171 -13.82 -6.18 -2.55
C VAL A 171 -13.57 -7.52 -3.24
N GLU A 172 -13.27 -7.49 -4.52
CA GLU A 172 -12.88 -8.67 -5.29
C GLU A 172 -11.37 -8.66 -5.51
N VAL A 173 -10.68 -9.77 -5.19
CA VAL A 173 -9.23 -9.91 -5.34
C VAL A 173 -8.91 -11.08 -6.24
N VAL A 174 -8.19 -10.82 -7.32
CA VAL A 174 -7.73 -11.82 -8.28
C VAL A 174 -6.21 -11.90 -8.24
N GLN A 175 -5.68 -13.11 -8.17
CA GLN A 175 -4.26 -13.36 -8.22
C GLN A 175 -3.88 -14.15 -9.47
N GLY A 176 -2.98 -13.62 -10.28
CA GLY A 176 -2.65 -14.24 -11.57
C GLY A 176 -3.88 -14.21 -12.51
N GLY A 177 -4.27 -15.35 -13.04
CA GLY A 177 -5.46 -15.45 -13.88
C GLY A 177 -5.38 -14.58 -15.12
N THR A 178 -6.44 -13.81 -15.36
CA THR A 178 -6.56 -12.87 -16.49
C THR A 178 -6.16 -11.44 -16.14
N SER A 179 -5.54 -11.21 -14.98
CA SER A 179 -5.12 -9.86 -14.55
C SER A 179 -4.17 -9.18 -15.52
N ALA A 180 -3.41 -9.96 -16.30
CA ALA A 180 -2.53 -9.44 -17.35
C ALA A 180 -3.27 -9.02 -18.64
N ILE A 181 -4.57 -9.19 -18.74
CA ILE A 181 -5.37 -8.88 -19.93
C ILE A 181 -6.26 -7.66 -19.73
N PHE A 182 -6.98 -7.61 -18.61
CA PHE A 182 -7.96 -6.57 -18.32
C PHE A 182 -7.38 -5.42 -17.49
N GLY A 183 -7.98 -4.25 -17.60
CA GLY A 183 -7.50 -3.03 -16.91
C GLY A 183 -6.10 -2.64 -17.36
N PRO A 184 -5.18 -2.34 -16.44
CA PRO A 184 -3.81 -1.90 -16.75
C PRO A 184 -2.90 -3.02 -17.29
N GLY A 185 -3.37 -4.26 -17.39
CA GLY A 185 -2.58 -5.37 -17.94
C GLY A 185 -1.35 -5.78 -17.12
N GLN A 186 -1.25 -5.36 -15.87
CA GLN A 186 -0.08 -5.63 -15.02
C GLN A 186 -0.14 -7.04 -14.41
N PRO A 187 0.99 -7.76 -14.32
CA PRO A 187 1.05 -9.05 -13.64
C PRO A 187 0.95 -8.89 -12.12
N GLY A 188 0.55 -9.96 -11.43
CA GLY A 188 0.51 -9.98 -9.97
C GLY A 188 -0.90 -10.19 -9.45
N ALA A 189 -1.37 -9.30 -8.60
CA ALA A 189 -2.72 -9.33 -8.06
C ALA A 189 -3.45 -8.01 -8.34
N THR A 190 -4.78 -8.11 -8.42
CA THR A 190 -5.67 -6.97 -8.61
C THR A 190 -6.78 -7.01 -7.56
N ALA A 191 -6.99 -5.91 -6.85
CA ALA A 191 -8.12 -5.71 -5.96
C ALA A 191 -9.06 -4.65 -6.54
N ASN A 192 -10.37 -4.95 -6.60
CA ASN A 192 -11.39 -4.07 -7.12
C ASN A 192 -12.44 -3.77 -6.03
N PHE A 193 -12.59 -2.52 -5.68
CA PHE A 193 -13.58 -2.03 -4.73
C PHE A 193 -14.88 -1.72 -5.47
N ILE A 194 -15.91 -2.50 -5.21
CA ILE A 194 -17.24 -2.31 -5.77
C ILE A 194 -18.02 -1.40 -4.81
N LEU A 195 -18.57 -0.32 -5.33
CA LEU A 195 -19.30 0.68 -4.55
C LEU A 195 -20.78 0.29 -4.37
N ARG A 196 -21.33 0.60 -3.21
CA ARG A 196 -22.77 0.51 -2.97
C ARG A 196 -23.50 1.57 -3.77
N THR A 197 -24.56 1.15 -4.41
CA THR A 197 -25.49 2.02 -5.16
C THR A 197 -26.84 2.06 -4.47
N GLY A 198 -27.73 3.00 -4.84
CA GLY A 198 -29.11 3.00 -4.38
C GLY A 198 -29.96 1.89 -5.02
N SER A 199 -31.04 1.54 -4.36
CA SER A 199 -32.10 0.63 -4.82
C SER A 199 -33.47 1.27 -4.63
N ASP A 200 -34.56 0.56 -4.92
CA ASP A 200 -35.93 1.06 -4.65
C ASP A 200 -36.20 1.32 -3.15
N LYS A 201 -35.43 0.63 -2.26
CA LYS A 201 -35.49 0.84 -0.81
C LYS A 201 -34.50 1.90 -0.38
N THR A 202 -34.93 2.79 0.50
CA THR A 202 -34.00 3.71 1.19
C THR A 202 -33.33 2.94 2.33
N GLU A 203 -32.02 2.91 2.33
CA GLU A 203 -31.19 2.28 3.36
C GLU A 203 -30.15 3.26 3.86
N GLY A 204 -29.79 3.15 5.13
CA GLY A 204 -28.72 3.98 5.67
C GLY A 204 -28.13 3.42 6.94
N SER A 205 -27.00 4.01 7.33
CA SER A 205 -26.36 3.71 8.61
C SER A 205 -25.61 4.92 9.15
N VAL A 206 -25.55 5.01 10.47
CA VAL A 206 -24.70 5.95 11.20
C VAL A 206 -24.00 5.17 12.29
N GLY A 207 -22.67 5.26 12.36
CA GLY A 207 -21.84 4.55 13.32
C GLY A 207 -20.85 5.47 14.03
N ALA A 208 -20.56 5.16 15.28
CA ALA A 208 -19.47 5.75 16.05
C ALA A 208 -18.60 4.65 16.62
N THR A 209 -17.29 4.76 16.42
CA THR A 209 -16.26 3.82 16.90
C THR A 209 -15.34 4.55 17.85
N TYR A 210 -15.04 3.92 18.97
CA TYR A 210 -14.02 4.35 19.93
C TYR A 210 -12.94 3.28 20.04
N TYR A 211 -11.67 3.68 19.94
CA TYR A 211 -10.51 2.83 20.01
C TYR A 211 -9.86 2.88 21.41
N SER A 212 -9.24 1.78 21.81
CA SER A 212 -8.66 1.64 23.18
C SER A 212 -7.55 2.66 23.47
N GLU A 213 -6.87 3.16 22.46
CA GLU A 213 -5.81 4.17 22.52
C GLU A 213 -6.32 5.62 22.46
N GLY A 214 -7.63 5.83 22.46
CA GLY A 214 -8.24 7.16 22.54
C GLY A 214 -8.69 7.71 21.20
N GLY A 215 -8.68 6.87 20.14
CA GLY A 215 -9.16 7.24 18.80
C GLY A 215 -10.69 7.25 18.70
N GLU A 216 -11.20 8.08 17.81
CA GLU A 216 -12.63 8.21 17.50
C GLU A 216 -12.84 8.21 15.98
N ARG A 217 -13.87 7.47 15.53
CA ARG A 217 -14.30 7.45 14.14
C ARG A 217 -15.82 7.53 14.04
N VAL A 218 -16.30 8.30 13.09
CA VAL A 218 -17.72 8.38 12.74
C VAL A 218 -17.90 8.00 11.28
N ASP A 219 -18.82 7.07 11.00
CA ASP A 219 -19.22 6.61 9.68
C ASP A 219 -20.67 6.98 9.42
N ALA A 220 -21.00 7.35 8.18
CA ALA A 220 -22.38 7.57 7.77
C ALA A 220 -22.58 7.14 6.31
N PHE A 221 -23.73 6.56 6.01
CA PHE A 221 -24.11 6.13 4.68
C PHE A 221 -25.64 6.24 4.49
N ILE A 222 -26.06 6.66 3.31
CA ILE A 222 -27.45 6.62 2.85
C ILE A 222 -27.49 6.26 1.37
N SER A 223 -28.46 5.45 0.98
CA SER A 223 -28.73 5.12 -0.43
C SER A 223 -30.22 4.94 -0.66
N GLY A 224 -30.68 5.06 -1.92
CA GLY A 224 -32.04 4.85 -2.28
C GLY A 224 -32.42 5.39 -3.66
N LYS A 225 -33.69 5.28 -3.96
CA LYS A 225 -34.28 5.83 -5.18
C LYS A 225 -34.44 7.35 -5.07
N ILE A 226 -33.98 8.08 -6.08
CA ILE A 226 -34.12 9.53 -6.17
C ILE A 226 -35.42 9.87 -6.93
N ILE A 227 -35.60 9.32 -8.10
CA ILE A 227 -36.77 9.33 -8.98
C ILE A 227 -36.81 8.02 -9.78
N ASP A 228 -37.87 7.77 -10.54
CA ASP A 228 -37.97 6.55 -11.36
C ASP A 228 -36.78 6.36 -12.27
N GLY A 229 -36.12 5.19 -12.17
CA GLY A 229 -34.92 4.83 -12.89
C GLY A 229 -33.64 5.51 -12.42
N TRP A 230 -33.67 6.38 -11.41
CA TRP A 230 -32.48 7.02 -10.83
C TRP A 230 -32.29 6.66 -9.36
N TYR A 231 -31.11 6.20 -9.05
CA TYR A 231 -30.70 5.74 -7.72
C TYR A 231 -29.43 6.46 -7.30
N GLY A 232 -29.26 6.68 -6.02
CA GLY A 232 -28.08 7.35 -5.51
C GLY A 232 -27.62 6.81 -4.17
N SER A 233 -26.35 7.02 -3.88
CA SER A 233 -25.79 6.83 -2.55
C SER A 233 -24.86 7.97 -2.17
N LEU A 234 -24.71 8.19 -0.86
CA LEU A 234 -23.77 9.13 -0.27
C LEU A 234 -23.29 8.58 1.06
N GLY A 235 -22.00 8.56 1.29
CA GLY A 235 -21.43 8.09 2.54
C GLY A 235 -19.98 8.48 2.73
N GLY A 236 -19.41 8.10 3.87
CA GLY A 236 -18.03 8.35 4.20
C GLY A 236 -17.74 8.22 5.69
N PHE A 237 -16.53 8.59 6.07
CA PHE A 237 -16.12 8.61 7.47
C PHE A 237 -15.22 9.82 7.78
N TYR A 238 -15.09 10.09 9.06
CA TYR A 238 -14.07 10.97 9.63
C TYR A 238 -13.50 10.36 10.91
N ARG A 239 -12.17 10.47 11.10
CA ARG A 239 -11.48 9.93 12.27
C ARG A 239 -10.42 10.86 12.82
N VAL A 240 -10.14 10.68 14.10
CA VAL A 240 -8.95 11.22 14.81
C VAL A 240 -8.49 10.15 15.77
N ASP A 241 -7.20 9.79 15.73
CA ASP A 241 -6.65 8.70 16.51
C ASP A 241 -5.19 9.03 16.91
N ASP A 242 -4.84 8.74 18.16
CA ASP A 242 -3.47 8.91 18.64
C ASP A 242 -2.59 7.67 18.31
N GLY A 243 -3.23 6.51 18.05
CA GLY A 243 -2.61 5.25 17.64
C GLY A 243 -1.92 4.51 18.79
N VAL A 244 -1.77 3.20 18.65
CA VAL A 244 -1.10 2.33 19.63
C VAL A 244 0.34 2.78 19.93
N ARG A 245 1.02 3.34 18.92
CA ARG A 245 2.35 3.94 19.02
C ARG A 245 2.21 5.46 19.05
N ASP A 246 1.76 6.00 20.19
CA ASP A 246 1.46 7.42 20.37
C ASP A 246 2.70 8.31 20.16
N PRO A 247 2.73 9.15 19.10
CA PRO A 247 3.81 10.10 18.82
C PRO A 247 3.65 11.43 19.59
N GLN A 248 2.70 11.52 20.51
CA GLN A 248 2.32 12.72 21.28
C GLN A 248 1.62 13.80 20.42
N TYR A 249 1.09 13.41 19.27
CA TYR A 249 0.18 14.18 18.38
C TYR A 249 -0.73 13.18 17.67
N PRO A 250 -1.88 13.61 17.07
CA PRO A 250 -2.73 12.66 16.37
C PRO A 250 -1.97 11.87 15.30
N SER A 251 -1.90 10.55 15.49
CA SER A 251 -1.29 9.61 14.55
C SER A 251 -2.07 9.57 13.25
N ASP A 252 -3.39 9.51 13.36
CA ASP A 252 -4.30 9.42 12.22
C ASP A 252 -5.35 10.51 12.28
N ILE A 253 -5.57 11.21 11.16
CA ILE A 253 -6.60 12.25 11.08
C ILE A 253 -7.06 12.45 9.64
N GLY A 254 -8.37 12.45 9.45
CA GLY A 254 -8.99 12.75 8.16
C GLY A 254 -10.18 11.87 7.86
N GLY A 255 -10.46 11.69 6.57
CA GLY A 255 -11.60 10.90 6.11
C GLY A 255 -11.83 10.95 4.62
N GLN A 256 -12.93 10.36 4.19
CA GLN A 256 -13.37 10.39 2.80
C GLN A 256 -14.89 10.55 2.69
N ILE A 257 -15.33 10.99 1.51
CA ILE A 257 -16.73 11.03 1.10
C ILE A 257 -16.82 10.40 -0.27
N THR A 258 -17.83 9.54 -0.46
CA THR A 258 -18.15 8.93 -1.75
C THR A 258 -19.63 9.13 -2.06
N ALA A 259 -19.94 9.51 -3.30
CA ALA A 259 -21.28 9.60 -3.84
C ALA A 259 -21.40 8.78 -5.12
N THR A 260 -22.53 8.12 -5.32
CA THR A 260 -22.88 7.44 -6.58
C THR A 260 -24.22 7.94 -7.13
N LEU A 261 -24.35 7.96 -8.45
CA LEU A 261 -25.59 8.25 -9.15
C LEU A 261 -25.74 7.26 -10.30
N LYS A 262 -26.72 6.37 -10.20
CA LYS A 262 -27.00 5.34 -11.20
C LYS A 262 -28.33 5.62 -11.90
N HIS A 263 -28.36 5.42 -13.20
CA HIS A 263 -29.57 5.45 -14.01
C HIS A 263 -29.75 4.13 -14.73
N ASP A 264 -30.90 3.51 -14.52
CA ASP A 264 -31.29 2.33 -15.28
C ASP A 264 -31.89 2.75 -16.60
N LEU A 265 -31.34 2.24 -17.70
CA LEU A 265 -31.78 2.41 -19.07
C LEU A 265 -32.64 1.20 -19.48
N ASP A 266 -33.43 1.32 -20.54
CA ASP A 266 -34.26 0.20 -21.05
C ASP A 266 -33.44 -1.06 -21.37
N ASN A 267 -32.18 -0.88 -21.80
CA ASN A 267 -31.29 -1.97 -22.20
C ASN A 267 -29.96 -1.98 -21.46
N GLY A 268 -29.88 -1.36 -20.30
CA GLY A 268 -28.61 -1.31 -19.52
C GLY A 268 -28.64 -0.35 -18.35
N SER A 269 -27.48 0.17 -17.99
CA SER A 269 -27.34 1.16 -16.93
C SER A 269 -26.12 2.04 -17.15
N ILE A 270 -26.20 3.26 -16.64
CA ILE A 270 -25.04 4.14 -16.50
C ILE A 270 -24.92 4.58 -15.05
N MET A 271 -23.70 4.57 -14.53
CA MET A 271 -23.40 5.04 -13.18
C MET A 271 -22.27 6.09 -13.24
N PHE A 272 -22.42 7.13 -12.43
CA PHE A 272 -21.38 8.09 -12.13
C PHE A 272 -21.05 7.99 -10.65
N TRP A 273 -19.76 8.17 -10.32
CA TRP A 273 -19.34 8.21 -8.92
C TRP A 273 -18.26 9.27 -8.71
N TYR A 274 -18.25 9.81 -7.51
CA TYR A 274 -17.27 10.78 -7.06
C TYR A 274 -16.76 10.41 -5.68
N ARG A 275 -15.45 10.53 -5.47
CA ARG A 275 -14.83 10.35 -4.17
C ARG A 275 -13.86 11.49 -3.88
N MET A 276 -13.92 12.04 -2.68
CA MET A 276 -12.92 12.94 -2.12
C MET A 276 -12.25 12.24 -0.93
N LEU A 277 -10.94 12.12 -0.96
CA LEU A 277 -10.11 11.57 0.11
C LEU A 277 -9.22 12.68 0.66
N GLN A 278 -9.27 12.92 1.97
CA GLN A 278 -8.37 13.80 2.72
C GLN A 278 -8.05 13.13 4.04
N ASP A 279 -6.98 12.35 4.07
CA ASP A 279 -6.64 11.54 5.23
C ASP A 279 -5.13 11.36 5.31
N LYS A 280 -4.60 11.27 6.53
CA LYS A 280 -3.19 11.04 6.80
C LYS A 280 -3.02 10.15 8.01
N ASN A 281 -1.92 9.39 8.02
CA ASN A 281 -1.50 8.61 9.15
C ASN A 281 0.00 8.77 9.42
N GLN A 282 0.40 8.64 10.69
CA GLN A 282 1.79 8.47 11.04
C GLN A 282 2.38 7.32 10.21
N TRP A 283 3.58 7.52 9.65
CA TRP A 283 4.32 6.44 9.04
C TRP A 283 5.60 6.18 9.83
N VAL A 284 5.79 4.92 10.22
CA VAL A 284 6.94 4.45 10.96
C VAL A 284 7.74 3.52 10.08
N ALA A 285 9.00 3.86 9.84
CA ALA A 285 9.85 3.08 8.95
C ALA A 285 10.38 1.81 9.60
N ASP A 286 10.93 1.92 10.81
CA ASP A 286 11.53 0.79 11.52
C ASP A 286 11.81 1.09 13.00
N PHE A 287 12.13 0.02 13.75
CA PHE A 287 12.49 0.06 15.16
C PHE A 287 13.69 -0.85 15.41
N PRO A 288 14.52 -0.58 16.42
CA PRO A 288 15.63 -1.45 16.75
C PRO A 288 15.16 -2.78 17.37
N TYR A 289 15.83 -3.85 16.99
CA TYR A 289 15.74 -5.15 17.62
C TYR A 289 17.14 -5.74 17.80
N GLN A 290 17.28 -6.75 18.67
CA GLN A 290 18.54 -7.50 18.81
C GLN A 290 18.41 -8.89 18.21
N VAL A 291 19.51 -9.41 17.67
CA VAL A 291 19.63 -10.81 17.25
C VAL A 291 20.24 -11.62 18.38
N VAL A 292 19.45 -12.49 19.00
CA VAL A 292 19.88 -13.37 20.10
C VAL A 292 19.65 -14.82 19.70
N ASN A 293 20.71 -15.61 19.68
CA ASN A 293 20.67 -17.00 19.21
C ASN A 293 20.04 -17.18 17.80
N GLY A 294 20.32 -16.23 16.90
CA GLY A 294 19.79 -16.25 15.53
C GLY A 294 18.31 -15.86 15.42
N SER A 295 17.71 -15.32 16.47
CA SER A 295 16.31 -14.88 16.48
C SER A 295 16.18 -13.42 16.89
N PRO A 296 15.27 -12.65 16.27
CA PRO A 296 14.97 -11.29 16.66
C PRO A 296 14.35 -11.24 18.06
N GLN A 297 14.82 -10.31 18.88
CA GLN A 297 14.33 -10.03 20.22
C GLN A 297 14.15 -8.53 20.40
N PRO A 298 13.28 -8.07 21.31
CA PRO A 298 13.14 -6.66 21.62
C PRO A 298 14.47 -6.00 21.97
N TYR A 299 14.70 -4.79 21.49
CA TYR A 299 15.82 -3.97 21.92
C TYR A 299 15.64 -3.52 23.37
N PRO A 300 16.70 -3.57 24.23
CA PRO A 300 16.57 -3.15 25.61
C PRO A 300 16.08 -1.69 25.75
N GLY A 301 14.98 -1.49 26.48
CA GLY A 301 14.39 -0.17 26.71
C GLY A 301 13.45 0.31 25.60
N PHE A 302 13.25 -0.48 24.53
CA PHE A 302 12.33 -0.12 23.43
C PHE A 302 11.35 -1.25 23.13
N ASN A 303 10.07 -1.01 23.33
CA ASN A 303 9.00 -1.96 23.03
C ASN A 303 8.41 -1.66 21.65
N GLN A 304 8.72 -2.48 20.65
CA GLN A 304 8.26 -2.32 19.27
C GLN A 304 6.73 -2.31 19.09
N LEU A 305 5.99 -2.86 20.05
CA LEU A 305 4.52 -2.93 19.98
C LEU A 305 3.87 -1.56 20.20
N ASN A 306 4.42 -0.77 21.14
CA ASN A 306 3.78 0.43 21.65
C ASN A 306 4.66 1.68 21.59
N ASN A 307 5.97 1.53 21.31
CA ASN A 307 6.87 2.68 21.26
C ASN A 307 7.08 3.17 19.82
N THR A 308 7.41 4.44 19.71
CA THR A 308 7.86 5.10 18.50
C THR A 308 8.97 6.09 18.84
N TYR A 309 9.87 6.38 17.92
CA TYR A 309 10.80 7.51 18.02
C TYR A 309 10.11 8.84 17.80
N ASN A 310 9.02 8.84 17.02
CA ASN A 310 8.26 10.06 16.76
C ASN A 310 7.80 10.69 18.07
N SER A 311 7.92 12.01 18.14
CA SER A 311 7.55 12.81 19.31
C SER A 311 7.14 14.21 18.91
N LYS A 312 6.50 14.91 19.83
CA LYS A 312 6.18 16.32 19.63
C LYS A 312 7.43 17.21 19.44
N GLN A 313 8.60 16.78 19.96
CA GLN A 313 9.86 17.53 19.83
C GLN A 313 10.51 17.29 18.46
N LEU A 314 10.24 16.16 17.83
CA LEU A 314 10.72 15.76 16.50
C LEU A 314 9.65 15.97 15.40
N GLN A 315 8.58 16.69 15.67
CA GLN A 315 7.49 16.88 14.73
C GLN A 315 7.86 17.79 13.56
N ASN A 316 8.67 18.84 13.81
CA ASN A 316 8.92 19.89 12.82
C ASN A 316 10.41 20.10 12.62
N PHE A 317 10.84 20.09 11.37
CA PHE A 317 12.20 20.33 10.95
C PHE A 317 12.29 21.42 9.89
N LEU A 318 13.29 22.30 10.00
CA LEU A 318 13.71 23.16 8.90
C LEU A 318 14.75 22.40 8.08
N ILE A 319 14.36 21.99 6.88
CA ILE A 319 15.22 21.25 5.95
C ILE A 319 15.51 22.10 4.72
N PRO A 320 16.68 21.92 4.05
CA PRO A 320 16.92 22.54 2.76
C PRO A 320 15.84 22.16 1.74
N SER A 321 15.36 23.16 1.00
CA SER A 321 14.33 22.95 -0.01
C SER A 321 14.95 22.82 -1.39
N PRO A 322 14.50 21.86 -2.23
CA PRO A 322 14.87 21.81 -3.64
C PRO A 322 14.58 23.09 -4.41
N ALA A 323 13.57 23.85 -3.97
CA ALA A 323 13.23 25.15 -4.55
C ALA A 323 14.16 26.29 -4.09
N GLY A 324 15.14 26.00 -3.22
CA GLY A 324 16.04 26.97 -2.58
C GLY A 324 15.53 27.44 -1.22
N GLY A 325 16.48 27.81 -0.33
CA GLY A 325 16.20 28.17 1.06
C GLY A 325 15.83 26.96 1.93
N PHE A 326 15.07 27.21 3.00
CA PHE A 326 14.58 26.17 3.91
C PHE A 326 13.07 26.07 3.83
N GLU A 327 12.54 24.86 4.03
CA GLU A 327 11.12 24.62 4.23
C GLU A 327 10.86 23.82 5.51
N ASN A 328 9.66 23.99 6.07
CA ASN A 328 9.25 23.24 7.25
C ASN A 328 8.71 21.88 6.82
N ASP A 329 9.35 20.84 7.31
CA ASP A 329 8.84 19.47 7.25
C ASP A 329 8.11 19.14 8.54
N ASP A 330 6.83 18.83 8.45
CA ASP A 330 5.98 18.37 9.55
C ASP A 330 5.74 16.88 9.40
N ILE A 331 6.54 16.06 10.09
CA ILE A 331 6.46 14.59 10.01
C ILE A 331 5.12 14.04 10.51
N SER A 332 4.27 14.83 11.17
CA SER A 332 2.90 14.41 11.50
C SER A 332 2.01 14.24 10.27
N ASN A 333 2.44 14.73 9.10
CA ASN A 333 1.75 14.46 7.84
C ASN A 333 1.92 13.01 7.37
N GLY A 334 2.99 12.34 7.80
CA GLY A 334 3.20 10.92 7.60
C GLY A 334 2.95 10.44 6.16
N ARG A 335 2.14 9.40 5.98
CA ARG A 335 1.52 9.01 4.71
C ARG A 335 0.18 9.74 4.59
N GLY A 336 0.16 10.81 3.80
CA GLY A 336 -1.02 11.63 3.61
C GLY A 336 -1.51 11.60 2.15
N ALA A 337 -2.83 11.64 1.96
CA ALA A 337 -3.46 11.74 0.65
C ALA A 337 -4.52 12.84 0.63
N ALA A 338 -4.53 13.66 -0.41
CA ALA A 338 -5.55 14.65 -0.71
C ALA A 338 -5.92 14.51 -2.19
N LEU A 339 -6.89 13.65 -2.47
CA LEU A 339 -7.23 13.18 -3.81
C LEU A 339 -8.71 13.36 -4.11
N ASN A 340 -8.99 13.61 -5.38
CA ASN A 340 -10.36 13.63 -5.93
C ASN A 340 -10.45 12.65 -7.07
N TYR A 341 -11.52 11.88 -7.12
CA TYR A 341 -11.83 10.87 -8.13
C TYR A 341 -13.19 11.17 -8.74
N PHE A 342 -13.30 11.08 -10.04
CA PHE A 342 -14.56 11.06 -10.77
C PHE A 342 -14.53 9.93 -11.77
N GLY A 343 -15.48 9.00 -11.68
CA GLY A 343 -15.58 7.88 -12.59
C GLY A 343 -16.99 7.67 -13.12
N SER A 344 -17.07 6.90 -14.20
CA SER A 344 -18.34 6.42 -14.74
C SER A 344 -18.22 4.98 -15.22
N GLU A 345 -19.34 4.26 -15.18
CA GLU A 345 -19.50 2.91 -15.64
C GLU A 345 -20.76 2.84 -16.53
N LEU A 346 -20.63 2.31 -17.75
CA LEU A 346 -21.72 2.12 -18.68
C LEU A 346 -21.81 0.64 -19.06
N HIS A 347 -23.00 0.07 -18.96
CA HIS A 347 -23.34 -1.24 -19.50
C HIS A 347 -24.58 -1.14 -20.35
N MET A 348 -24.54 -1.62 -21.58
CA MET A 348 -25.69 -1.70 -22.48
C MET A 348 -25.72 -3.03 -23.21
N ARG A 349 -26.92 -3.57 -23.41
CA ARG A 349 -27.18 -4.77 -24.20
C ARG A 349 -28.09 -4.44 -25.36
N PHE A 350 -27.84 -5.03 -26.51
CA PHE A 350 -28.57 -4.79 -27.73
C PHE A 350 -29.15 -6.11 -28.26
N ASP A 351 -30.12 -6.01 -29.15
CA ASP A 351 -30.65 -7.14 -29.86
C ASP A 351 -29.56 -7.85 -30.67
N GLY A 352 -29.65 -9.17 -30.83
CA GLY A 352 -28.67 -9.96 -31.55
C GLY A 352 -27.41 -10.32 -30.74
N GLY A 353 -27.43 -10.22 -29.40
CA GLY A 353 -26.34 -10.67 -28.50
C GLY A 353 -25.23 -9.67 -28.30
N TRP A 354 -25.31 -8.49 -28.88
CA TRP A 354 -24.30 -7.46 -28.70
C TRP A 354 -24.41 -6.74 -27.34
N SER A 355 -23.27 -6.46 -26.75
CA SER A 355 -23.20 -5.60 -25.54
C SER A 355 -21.97 -4.70 -25.58
N ILE A 356 -22.08 -3.55 -24.93
CA ILE A 356 -20.96 -2.63 -24.69
C ILE A 356 -20.82 -2.39 -23.20
N SER A 357 -19.57 -2.23 -22.76
CA SER A 357 -19.25 -1.70 -21.43
C SER A 357 -18.11 -0.67 -21.55
N ASN A 358 -18.14 0.33 -20.67
CA ASN A 358 -17.11 1.34 -20.58
C ASN A 358 -16.89 1.73 -19.13
N ASN A 359 -15.63 1.73 -18.71
CA ASN A 359 -15.20 2.17 -17.40
C ASN A 359 -14.25 3.35 -17.59
N PHE A 360 -14.61 4.50 -17.05
CA PHE A 360 -13.83 5.73 -17.12
C PHE A 360 -13.50 6.24 -15.73
N LEU A 361 -12.27 6.73 -15.55
CA LEU A 361 -11.82 7.40 -14.33
C LEU A 361 -10.91 8.57 -14.67
N VAL A 362 -11.11 9.69 -13.98
CA VAL A 362 -10.13 10.77 -13.86
C VAL A 362 -9.93 11.09 -12.39
N ASP A 363 -8.67 11.18 -11.97
CA ASP A 363 -8.32 11.48 -10.60
C ASP A 363 -7.02 12.29 -10.51
N GLY A 364 -6.78 12.84 -9.32
CA GLY A 364 -5.53 13.55 -9.04
C GLY A 364 -5.55 14.30 -7.73
N GLY A 365 -4.38 14.76 -7.35
CA GLY A 365 -4.13 15.50 -6.12
C GLY A 365 -2.74 15.28 -5.59
N TYR A 366 -2.60 15.18 -4.27
CA TYR A 366 -1.31 15.05 -3.59
C TYR A 366 -1.23 13.79 -2.75
N VAL A 367 -0.06 13.15 -2.78
CA VAL A 367 0.33 12.06 -1.87
C VAL A 367 1.66 12.45 -1.24
N ASN A 368 1.76 12.33 0.08
CA ASN A 368 2.95 12.71 0.84
C ASN A 368 3.53 11.51 1.58
N THR A 369 4.86 11.52 1.77
CA THR A 369 5.56 10.67 2.73
C THR A 369 6.50 11.53 3.54
N GLN A 370 6.25 11.61 4.84
CA GLN A 370 7.05 12.37 5.80
C GLN A 370 7.29 11.49 7.03
N ALA A 371 8.57 11.23 7.33
CA ALA A 371 8.92 10.26 8.38
C ALA A 371 10.35 10.44 8.88
N LEU A 372 10.64 9.84 10.03
CA LEU A 372 11.98 9.51 10.47
C LEU A 372 12.31 8.09 10.01
N VAL A 373 13.49 7.90 9.42
CA VAL A 373 13.97 6.62 8.89
C VAL A 373 15.38 6.37 9.41
N ASN A 374 15.63 5.21 9.97
CA ASN A 374 16.93 4.90 10.57
C ASN A 374 18.09 5.13 9.60
N ASN A 375 19.16 5.77 10.11
CA ASN A 375 20.41 6.03 9.39
C ASN A 375 21.66 5.78 10.24
N GLY A 376 21.54 5.01 11.32
CA GLY A 376 22.68 4.69 12.15
C GLY A 376 22.35 3.76 13.30
N ASN A 377 23.36 3.00 13.74
CA ASN A 377 23.23 2.14 14.89
C ASN A 377 23.32 2.93 16.21
N PRO A 378 22.63 2.51 17.28
CA PRO A 378 22.78 3.09 18.60
C PRO A 378 24.24 3.05 19.08
N GLN A 379 24.73 4.19 19.60
CA GLN A 379 26.08 4.34 20.16
C GLN A 379 26.05 5.37 21.29
N THR A 380 27.15 5.51 22.03
CA THR A 380 27.25 6.57 23.06
C THR A 380 27.42 7.93 22.37
N LEU A 381 26.91 8.99 23.01
CA LEU A 381 27.07 10.36 22.51
C LEU A 381 28.56 10.74 22.35
N SER A 382 29.45 10.32 23.30
CA SER A 382 30.89 10.55 23.18
C SER A 382 31.46 9.89 21.93
N SER A 383 31.12 8.61 21.66
CA SER A 383 31.56 7.91 20.44
C SER A 383 31.07 8.58 19.17
N PHE A 384 29.83 9.09 19.18
CA PHE A 384 29.28 9.84 18.05
C PHE A 384 30.07 11.13 17.78
N ILE A 385 30.34 11.94 18.84
CA ILE A 385 31.10 13.20 18.72
C ILE A 385 32.54 12.93 18.27
N ASP A 386 33.21 11.89 18.80
CA ASP A 386 34.58 11.52 18.44
C ASP A 386 34.71 11.09 16.97
N ALA A 387 33.63 10.56 16.37
CA ALA A 387 33.58 10.15 14.97
C ALA A 387 33.29 11.30 13.99
N LEU A 388 32.92 12.50 14.46
CA LEU A 388 32.60 13.64 13.60
C LEU A 388 33.85 14.18 12.89
N THR A 389 33.70 14.50 11.60
CA THR A 389 34.70 15.24 10.85
C THR A 389 34.51 16.72 11.10
N LEU A 390 35.33 17.28 11.99
CA LEU A 390 35.26 18.69 12.40
C LEU A 390 36.34 19.55 11.71
N PRO A 391 36.02 20.77 11.26
CA PRO A 391 37.00 21.66 10.67
C PRO A 391 37.96 22.27 11.72
N ALA A 392 39.26 22.34 11.42
CA ALA A 392 40.20 23.01 12.32
C ALA A 392 39.82 24.50 12.50
N PRO A 393 39.95 25.09 13.71
CA PRO A 393 40.57 24.51 14.92
C PRO A 393 39.59 23.77 15.86
N LEU A 394 38.35 23.51 15.45
CA LEU A 394 37.36 22.82 16.29
C LEU A 394 37.78 21.34 16.52
N THR A 395 37.68 20.86 17.75
CA THR A 395 37.98 19.48 18.15
C THR A 395 36.76 18.87 18.86
N ALA A 396 36.65 17.56 18.89
CA ALA A 396 35.59 16.83 19.58
C ALA A 396 35.45 17.26 21.07
N ALA A 397 36.56 17.44 21.75
CA ALA A 397 36.58 17.92 23.16
C ALA A 397 35.99 19.31 23.38
N ALA A 398 35.88 20.12 22.33
CA ALA A 398 35.28 21.46 22.39
C ALA A 398 33.80 21.49 22.05
N VAL A 399 33.21 20.33 21.71
CA VAL A 399 31.78 20.19 21.38
C VAL A 399 31.00 19.92 22.65
N THR A 400 29.94 20.67 22.86
CA THR A 400 28.95 20.48 23.93
C THR A 400 27.64 19.99 23.37
N ALA A 401 26.88 19.19 24.13
CA ALA A 401 25.61 18.62 23.72
C ALA A 401 24.49 18.98 24.71
N ASN A 402 23.39 19.48 24.20
CA ASN A 402 22.25 19.88 25.00
C ASN A 402 20.94 19.44 24.34
N TYR A 403 19.91 19.23 25.14
CA TYR A 403 18.53 19.17 24.66
C TYR A 403 18.01 20.58 24.34
N ALA A 404 16.90 20.67 23.61
CA ALA A 404 16.27 21.93 23.24
C ALA A 404 15.87 22.83 24.44
N ASN A 405 15.66 22.23 25.63
CA ASN A 405 15.38 22.94 26.88
C ASN A 405 16.65 23.45 27.60
N GLY A 406 17.83 23.26 27.00
CA GLY A 406 19.13 23.67 27.55
C GLY A 406 19.76 22.69 28.54
N ALA A 407 19.11 21.58 28.86
CA ALA A 407 19.69 20.56 29.74
C ALA A 407 20.84 19.83 29.03
N ALA A 408 22.00 19.68 29.72
CA ALA A 408 23.14 18.96 29.16
C ALA A 408 22.85 17.47 28.96
N VAL A 409 23.32 16.90 27.87
CA VAL A 409 23.23 15.48 27.55
C VAL A 409 24.45 14.75 28.08
N SER A 410 24.23 13.60 28.72
CA SER A 410 25.33 12.76 29.23
C SER A 410 26.21 12.23 28.09
N PRO A 411 27.55 12.23 28.19
CA PRO A 411 28.42 11.61 27.20
C PRO A 411 28.15 10.10 26.98
N ASN A 412 27.57 9.44 28.01
CA ASN A 412 27.18 8.01 27.94
C ASN A 412 25.74 7.78 27.46
N GLN A 413 25.00 8.84 27.13
CA GLN A 413 23.65 8.70 26.56
C GLN A 413 23.71 7.87 25.28
N SER A 414 22.86 6.87 25.16
CA SER A 414 22.67 6.17 23.89
C SER A 414 21.96 7.08 22.91
N VAL A 415 22.55 7.25 21.74
CA VAL A 415 22.05 8.13 20.66
C VAL A 415 22.09 7.41 19.33
N LEU A 416 21.29 7.87 18.39
CA LEU A 416 21.33 7.43 16.98
C LEU A 416 20.97 8.57 16.06
N THR A 417 21.17 8.37 14.78
CA THR A 417 20.71 9.29 13.74
C THR A 417 19.57 8.68 12.93
N GLU A 418 18.61 9.51 12.57
CA GLU A 418 17.58 9.17 11.60
C GLU A 418 17.53 10.19 10.47
N GLN A 419 17.25 9.72 9.26
CA GLN A 419 16.94 10.59 8.13
C GLN A 419 15.57 11.20 8.30
N VAL A 420 15.46 12.50 8.06
CA VAL A 420 14.19 13.20 7.93
C VAL A 420 13.76 13.08 6.48
N TRP A 421 12.72 12.33 6.23
CA TRP A 421 12.18 12.12 4.89
C TRP A 421 11.01 13.05 4.63
N PHE A 422 11.11 13.79 3.52
CA PHE A 422 10.07 14.62 2.97
C PHE A 422 9.91 14.29 1.49
N VAL A 423 8.79 13.68 1.13
CA VAL A 423 8.40 13.42 -0.25
C VAL A 423 6.99 13.95 -0.48
N ARG A 424 6.82 14.73 -1.52
CA ARG A 424 5.54 15.25 -1.97
C ARG A 424 5.34 14.93 -3.44
N LYS A 425 4.28 14.21 -3.75
CA LYS A 425 3.90 13.86 -5.12
C LYS A 425 2.60 14.54 -5.47
N LYS A 426 2.57 15.19 -6.65
CA LYS A 426 1.35 15.65 -7.28
C LYS A 426 1.08 14.76 -8.47
N ILE A 427 0.07 13.91 -8.33
CA ILE A 427 -0.33 12.94 -9.34
C ILE A 427 -1.57 13.40 -10.11
N PHE A 428 -1.69 12.95 -11.34
CA PHE A 428 -2.88 13.00 -12.16
C PHE A 428 -2.99 11.70 -12.93
N ASN A 429 -4.19 11.18 -13.08
CA ASN A 429 -4.50 9.97 -13.82
C ASN A 429 -5.81 10.14 -14.59
N ALA A 430 -5.86 9.60 -15.79
CA ALA A 430 -7.08 9.44 -16.58
C ALA A 430 -7.02 8.10 -17.29
N THR A 431 -8.02 7.24 -17.06
CA THR A 431 -8.12 5.92 -17.67
C THR A 431 -9.47 5.71 -18.30
N ASP A 432 -9.50 4.98 -19.41
CA ASP A 432 -10.71 4.58 -20.10
C ASP A 432 -10.56 3.15 -20.63
N GLU A 433 -11.54 2.29 -20.37
CA GLU A 433 -11.60 0.94 -20.91
C GLU A 433 -12.94 0.72 -21.57
N PHE A 434 -12.93 0.57 -22.89
CA PHE A 434 -14.11 0.25 -23.69
C PHE A 434 -14.08 -1.20 -24.15
N ARG A 435 -15.21 -1.92 -24.00
CA ARG A 435 -15.39 -3.31 -24.44
C ARG A 435 -16.62 -3.43 -25.31
N LEU A 436 -16.48 -4.18 -26.40
CA LEU A 436 -17.56 -4.63 -27.26
C LEU A 436 -17.60 -6.15 -27.23
N SER A 437 -18.74 -6.71 -26.86
CA SER A 437 -18.92 -8.18 -26.77
C SER A 437 -20.08 -8.63 -27.63
N GLU A 438 -19.97 -9.83 -28.20
CA GLU A 438 -21.02 -10.55 -28.90
C GLU A 438 -21.22 -11.92 -28.27
N ASP A 439 -22.41 -12.17 -27.76
CA ASP A 439 -22.88 -13.49 -27.36
C ASP A 439 -23.57 -14.15 -28.57
N PHE A 440 -22.95 -15.19 -29.11
CA PHE A 440 -23.47 -15.92 -30.28
C PHE A 440 -24.65 -16.84 -29.96
N GLY A 441 -25.11 -16.90 -28.71
CA GLY A 441 -26.25 -17.71 -28.27
C GLY A 441 -25.99 -19.22 -28.23
N ASN A 442 -24.74 -19.64 -28.47
CA ASN A 442 -24.31 -21.06 -28.46
C ASN A 442 -23.30 -21.36 -27.34
N GLY A 443 -23.29 -20.51 -26.30
CA GLY A 443 -22.32 -20.56 -25.21
C GLY A 443 -20.98 -19.91 -25.49
N ASN A 444 -20.80 -19.31 -26.69
CA ASN A 444 -19.60 -18.58 -27.05
C ASN A 444 -19.82 -17.07 -26.95
N THR A 445 -18.91 -16.37 -26.28
CA THR A 445 -18.89 -14.91 -26.16
C THR A 445 -17.51 -14.39 -26.54
N LEU A 446 -17.46 -13.55 -27.57
CA LEU A 446 -16.26 -12.87 -28.03
C LEU A 446 -16.28 -11.42 -27.55
N THR A 447 -15.17 -10.94 -26.96
CA THR A 447 -15.00 -9.57 -26.49
C THR A 447 -13.77 -8.95 -27.11
N ALA A 448 -13.93 -7.78 -27.72
CA ALA A 448 -12.83 -6.91 -28.13
C ALA A 448 -12.79 -5.69 -27.19
N GLY A 449 -11.61 -5.32 -26.74
CA GLY A 449 -11.44 -4.19 -25.83
C GLY A 449 -10.31 -3.27 -26.22
N VAL A 450 -10.45 -2.01 -25.78
CA VAL A 450 -9.42 -0.97 -25.86
C VAL A 450 -9.26 -0.36 -24.46
N TYR A 451 -8.03 -0.29 -24.00
CA TYR A 451 -7.67 0.40 -22.77
C TYR A 451 -6.74 1.57 -23.10
N ALA A 452 -6.97 2.71 -22.48
CA ALA A 452 -6.12 3.88 -22.58
C ALA A 452 -5.91 4.50 -21.20
N ALA A 453 -4.67 4.92 -20.94
CA ALA A 453 -4.32 5.65 -19.73
C ALA A 453 -3.35 6.79 -20.04
N TYR A 454 -3.55 7.92 -19.38
CA TYR A 454 -2.61 9.03 -19.30
C TYR A 454 -2.39 9.39 -17.84
N TYR A 455 -1.13 9.40 -17.40
CA TYR A 455 -0.83 9.72 -16.01
C TYR A 455 0.46 10.52 -15.89
N THR A 456 0.55 11.30 -14.81
CA THR A 456 1.70 12.16 -14.51
C THR A 456 2.09 12.07 -13.05
N ASP A 457 3.37 12.28 -12.79
CA ASP A 457 3.93 12.52 -11.46
C ASP A 457 4.78 13.79 -11.49
N ASN A 458 4.52 14.72 -10.56
CA ASN A 458 5.41 15.82 -10.29
C ASN A 458 5.79 15.70 -8.82
N ASP A 459 7.04 15.37 -8.55
CA ASP A 459 7.44 15.09 -7.20
C ASP A 459 8.65 15.89 -6.73
N GLN A 460 8.77 15.96 -5.43
CA GLN A 460 9.82 16.64 -4.70
C GLN A 460 10.28 15.75 -3.56
N TRP A 461 11.60 15.47 -3.50
CA TRP A 461 12.21 14.66 -2.47
C TRP A 461 13.25 15.48 -1.70
N SER A 462 13.24 15.35 -0.38
CA SER A 462 14.28 15.84 0.53
C SER A 462 14.54 14.71 1.54
N LEU A 463 15.55 13.88 1.27
CA LEU A 463 15.84 12.67 2.05
C LEU A 463 17.21 12.69 2.72
N SER A 464 17.90 13.84 2.74
CA SER A 464 19.31 13.89 3.09
C SER A 464 19.61 14.52 4.45
N SER A 465 18.62 15.09 5.12
CA SER A 465 18.81 15.63 6.46
C SER A 465 18.82 14.53 7.51
N ASN A 466 19.86 14.49 8.36
CA ASN A 466 19.99 13.51 9.43
C ASN A 466 19.85 14.18 10.79
N VAL A 467 18.88 13.80 11.59
CA VAL A 467 18.68 14.28 12.95
C VAL A 467 19.40 13.38 13.95
N LEU A 468 20.17 13.96 14.86
CA LEU A 468 20.72 13.29 16.03
C LEU A 468 19.72 13.35 17.18
N MET A 469 19.40 12.20 17.76
CA MET A 469 18.43 12.10 18.85
C MET A 469 18.83 11.05 19.89
N ASP A 470 18.23 11.10 21.06
CA ASP A 470 18.40 10.05 22.06
C ASP A 470 17.65 8.77 21.65
N ASN A 471 18.23 7.63 22.00
CA ASN A 471 17.68 6.30 21.70
C ASN A 471 16.69 5.86 22.78
N VAL A 472 15.56 6.55 22.85
CA VAL A 472 14.46 6.27 23.79
C VAL A 472 13.10 6.44 23.09
N PRO A 473 12.02 5.86 23.60
CA PRO A 473 10.67 6.14 23.10
C PRO A 473 10.34 7.64 23.17
N ASN A 474 9.62 8.14 22.16
CA ASN A 474 9.30 9.58 22.00
C ASN A 474 10.57 10.45 22.13
N ALA A 475 11.53 10.18 21.28
CA ALA A 475 12.87 10.72 21.32
C ALA A 475 12.92 12.24 21.29
N SER A 476 14.03 12.79 21.77
CA SER A 476 14.33 14.22 21.77
C SER A 476 15.55 14.52 20.90
N PRO A 477 15.53 15.58 20.11
CA PRO A 477 16.70 16.01 19.33
C PRO A 477 17.82 16.46 20.25
N ILE A 478 19.06 16.20 19.84
CA ILE A 478 20.29 16.63 20.54
C ILE A 478 20.97 17.71 19.73
N ILE A 479 21.24 18.83 20.37
CA ILE A 479 21.87 19.99 19.78
C ILE A 479 23.35 19.98 20.15
N LEU A 480 24.23 19.99 19.12
CA LEU A 480 25.67 20.04 19.27
C LEU A 480 26.20 21.41 18.88
N GLN A 481 27.01 22.01 19.75
CA GLN A 481 27.66 23.28 19.53
C GLN A 481 29.12 23.21 19.97
N GLY A 482 30.02 23.83 19.22
CA GLY A 482 31.44 23.87 19.55
C GLY A 482 31.98 25.29 19.62
N VAL A 483 33.03 25.56 20.40
CA VAL A 483 33.71 26.86 20.50
C VAL A 483 35.17 26.66 20.23
N ALA A 484 35.68 27.31 19.20
CA ALA A 484 37.10 27.26 18.86
C ALA A 484 37.54 28.55 18.12
N GLY A 485 38.78 29.05 18.41
CA GLY A 485 39.31 30.23 17.75
C GLY A 485 38.51 31.53 17.96
N GLY A 486 37.66 31.59 19.00
CA GLY A 486 36.76 32.71 19.25
C GLY A 486 35.44 32.69 18.45
N ASN A 487 35.19 31.64 17.68
CA ASN A 487 33.96 31.42 16.92
C ASN A 487 33.12 30.33 17.55
N ILE A 488 31.79 30.43 17.37
CA ILE A 488 30.82 29.39 17.71
C ILE A 488 30.52 28.62 16.41
N TYR A 489 30.59 27.31 16.49
CA TYR A 489 30.25 26.39 15.43
C TYR A 489 28.94 25.67 15.76
N ASP A 490 27.94 25.84 14.94
CA ASP A 490 26.70 25.06 15.02
C ASP A 490 26.89 23.71 14.30
N VAL A 491 27.26 22.70 15.10
CA VAL A 491 27.51 21.34 14.58
C VAL A 491 26.20 20.69 14.12
N THR A 492 25.11 21.00 14.84
CA THR A 492 23.74 20.63 14.42
C THR A 492 22.88 21.88 14.25
N SER A 493 21.77 21.74 13.52
CA SER A 493 20.70 22.74 13.54
C SER A 493 20.06 22.86 14.94
N PRO A 494 19.24 23.89 15.18
CA PRO A 494 18.44 24.00 16.42
C PRO A 494 17.45 22.83 16.62
N GLN A 495 17.14 22.05 15.59
CA GLN A 495 16.31 20.86 15.65
C GLN A 495 17.13 19.54 15.66
N GLY A 496 18.47 19.64 15.85
CA GLY A 496 19.35 18.47 15.95
C GLY A 496 19.81 17.88 14.61
N ILE A 497 19.58 18.53 13.48
CA ILE A 497 20.07 18.04 12.18
C ILE A 497 21.59 18.15 12.15
N VAL A 498 22.29 17.02 12.00
CA VAL A 498 23.78 16.93 12.00
C VAL A 498 24.36 17.27 10.65
N ASN A 499 23.72 16.80 9.58
CA ASN A 499 24.13 17.12 8.23
C ASN A 499 22.92 17.08 7.28
N SER A 500 23.02 17.87 6.22
CA SER A 500 22.07 17.91 5.11
C SER A 500 22.80 17.70 3.77
N ASN A 501 23.98 17.10 3.78
CA ASN A 501 24.90 16.99 2.65
C ASN A 501 24.61 15.76 1.78
N GLY A 502 23.39 15.52 1.40
CA GLY A 502 23.04 14.39 0.56
C GLY A 502 22.60 14.78 -0.83
N GLY A 503 22.68 13.83 -1.76
CA GLY A 503 22.26 14.00 -3.16
C GLY A 503 20.78 13.73 -3.41
N TYR A 504 19.94 13.74 -2.39
CA TYR A 504 18.52 13.38 -2.51
C TYR A 504 17.57 14.56 -2.34
N TYR A 505 17.99 15.76 -2.80
CA TYR A 505 17.10 16.91 -2.97
C TYR A 505 16.68 16.97 -4.45
N ILE A 506 15.56 16.34 -4.79
CA ILE A 506 15.15 16.03 -6.16
C ILE A 506 13.85 16.75 -6.48
N GLU A 507 13.75 17.32 -7.67
CA GLU A 507 12.50 17.69 -8.32
C GLU A 507 12.35 16.93 -9.62
N GLU A 508 11.19 16.32 -9.83
CA GLU A 508 10.93 15.46 -10.99
C GLU A 508 9.58 15.77 -11.63
N GLN A 509 9.51 15.50 -12.95
CA GLN A 509 8.29 15.61 -13.72
C GLN A 509 8.19 14.44 -14.69
N GLY A 510 7.22 13.57 -14.42
CA GLY A 510 6.92 12.40 -15.25
C GLY A 510 5.60 12.51 -15.99
N LYS A 511 5.54 11.94 -17.20
CA LYS A 511 4.30 11.73 -17.96
C LYS A 511 4.39 10.42 -18.73
N ALA A 512 3.28 9.70 -18.75
CA ALA A 512 3.19 8.44 -19.46
C ALA A 512 1.82 8.26 -20.14
N THR A 513 1.81 7.48 -21.19
CA THR A 513 0.62 6.98 -21.86
C THR A 513 0.72 5.47 -22.03
N ASN A 514 -0.37 4.76 -21.70
CA ASN A 514 -0.53 3.35 -22.02
C ASN A 514 -1.75 3.19 -22.91
N VAL A 515 -1.62 2.47 -24.02
CA VAL A 515 -2.73 2.12 -24.91
C VAL A 515 -2.66 0.63 -25.19
N ALA A 516 -3.73 -0.08 -24.97
CA ALA A 516 -3.81 -1.50 -25.29
C ALA A 516 -5.04 -1.85 -26.08
N ILE A 517 -4.91 -2.85 -26.94
CA ILE A 517 -6.02 -3.55 -27.57
C ILE A 517 -5.98 -5.02 -27.14
N TYR A 518 -7.13 -5.61 -26.92
CA TYR A 518 -7.21 -7.01 -26.58
C TYR A 518 -8.44 -7.70 -27.17
N LEU A 519 -8.33 -9.02 -27.30
CA LEU A 519 -9.39 -9.90 -27.70
C LEU A 519 -9.49 -11.03 -26.69
N SER A 520 -10.68 -11.33 -26.23
CA SER A 520 -10.98 -12.40 -25.28
C SER A 520 -12.15 -13.21 -25.79
N ASP A 521 -11.99 -14.52 -25.88
CA ASP A 521 -13.03 -15.48 -26.25
C ASP A 521 -13.32 -16.39 -25.08
N SER A 522 -14.59 -16.61 -24.79
CA SER A 522 -15.10 -17.51 -23.75
C SER A 522 -16.16 -18.43 -24.33
N TRP A 523 -15.94 -19.72 -24.27
CA TRP A 523 -16.82 -20.73 -24.86
C TRP A 523 -17.21 -21.80 -23.86
N LYS A 524 -18.47 -21.80 -23.46
CA LYS A 524 -19.06 -22.83 -22.59
C LYS A 524 -19.71 -23.91 -23.45
N ILE A 525 -19.16 -25.11 -23.42
CA ILE A 525 -19.64 -26.31 -24.13
C ILE A 525 -20.08 -27.33 -23.05
N ASP A 526 -21.36 -27.40 -22.81
CA ASP A 526 -21.93 -28.21 -21.71
C ASP A 526 -21.27 -27.87 -20.36
N GLN A 527 -20.47 -28.78 -19.78
CA GLN A 527 -19.77 -28.63 -18.53
C GLN A 527 -18.37 -28.02 -18.69
N LEU A 528 -17.88 -27.86 -19.90
CA LEU A 528 -16.53 -27.32 -20.17
C LEU A 528 -16.59 -25.86 -20.56
N LEU A 529 -15.92 -24.99 -19.78
CA LEU A 529 -15.61 -23.62 -20.16
C LEU A 529 -14.17 -23.55 -20.68
N LEU A 530 -13.99 -23.01 -21.86
CA LEU A 530 -12.68 -22.64 -22.42
C LEU A 530 -12.63 -21.13 -22.53
N ASP A 531 -11.52 -20.53 -22.09
CA ASP A 531 -11.30 -19.10 -22.31
C ASP A 531 -9.88 -18.85 -22.80
N ALA A 532 -9.74 -17.90 -23.73
CA ALA A 532 -8.48 -17.50 -24.29
C ALA A 532 -8.47 -15.99 -24.55
N SER A 533 -7.38 -15.33 -24.20
CA SER A 533 -7.26 -13.89 -24.37
C SER A 533 -5.85 -13.51 -24.82
N VAL A 534 -5.79 -12.49 -25.67
CA VAL A 534 -4.52 -11.86 -26.10
C VAL A 534 -4.64 -10.35 -25.96
N ARG A 535 -3.53 -9.70 -25.56
CA ARG A 535 -3.43 -8.25 -25.40
C ARG A 535 -2.15 -7.75 -26.04
N LEU A 536 -2.22 -6.63 -26.73
CA LEU A 536 -1.07 -5.88 -27.20
C LEU A 536 -1.10 -4.51 -26.54
N GLU A 537 -0.08 -4.20 -25.77
CA GLU A 537 0.02 -2.94 -25.02
C GLU A 537 1.22 -2.12 -25.46
N HIS A 538 0.99 -0.83 -25.67
CA HIS A 538 2.00 0.17 -25.98
C HIS A 538 2.09 1.20 -24.86
N MET A 539 3.27 1.31 -24.24
CA MET A 539 3.59 2.31 -23.24
C MET A 539 4.63 3.29 -23.78
N ASN A 540 4.40 4.57 -23.53
CA ASN A 540 5.37 5.65 -23.79
C ASN A 540 5.48 6.54 -22.56
N MET A 541 6.69 6.64 -22.01
CA MET A 541 7.00 7.35 -20.77
C MET A 541 8.16 8.31 -20.97
N THR A 542 8.09 9.46 -20.30
CA THR A 542 9.17 10.44 -20.22
C THR A 542 9.27 10.97 -18.81
N GLN A 543 10.50 11.04 -18.30
CA GLN A 543 10.85 11.58 -16.97
C GLN A 543 11.90 12.68 -17.14
N GLN A 544 11.71 13.80 -16.45
CA GLN A 544 12.69 14.87 -16.30
C GLN A 544 13.09 14.97 -14.82
N THR A 545 14.39 14.93 -14.54
CA THR A 545 14.95 15.03 -13.18
C THR A 545 15.88 16.24 -13.14
N THR A 546 15.78 17.06 -12.12
CA THR A 546 16.68 18.20 -11.91
C THR A 546 18.11 17.73 -11.65
N ASN A 547 19.07 18.38 -12.29
CA ASN A 547 20.48 18.23 -11.93
C ASN A 547 20.79 19.06 -10.68
N GLN A 548 21.81 18.67 -9.94
CA GLN A 548 22.17 19.23 -8.65
C GLN A 548 23.54 19.93 -8.71
N SER A 549 23.74 20.84 -7.78
CA SER A 549 25.04 21.47 -7.51
C SER A 549 25.17 21.75 -6.01
N PRO A 550 26.38 21.64 -5.44
CA PRO A 550 26.60 21.96 -4.03
C PRO A 550 26.37 23.45 -3.78
N VAL A 551 25.61 23.74 -2.74
CA VAL A 551 25.24 25.07 -2.27
C VAL A 551 25.57 25.18 -0.79
N GLN A 552 26.24 26.27 -0.38
CA GLN A 552 26.38 26.60 1.03
C GLN A 552 25.12 27.38 1.46
N MET A 553 24.35 26.82 2.39
CA MET A 553 23.08 27.42 2.82
C MET A 553 23.27 28.46 3.91
N GLY A 554 24.08 28.17 4.93
CA GLY A 554 24.35 29.02 6.07
C GLY A 554 25.75 29.63 6.06
N SER A 555 26.24 30.03 7.24
CA SER A 555 27.58 30.50 7.41
C SER A 555 28.59 29.35 7.38
N VAL A 556 29.90 29.68 7.25
CA VAL A 556 30.96 28.66 7.33
C VAL A 556 31.07 27.98 8.71
N TYR A 557 30.36 28.52 9.71
CA TYR A 557 30.31 27.99 11.07
C TYR A 557 29.07 27.11 11.30
N ASP A 558 28.10 27.10 10.35
CA ASP A 558 26.92 26.23 10.36
C ASP A 558 27.31 24.93 9.64
N LEU A 559 27.83 23.95 10.41
CA LEU A 559 28.43 22.75 9.82
C LEU A 559 27.39 21.80 9.23
N TRP A 560 26.15 21.86 9.68
CA TRP A 560 25.08 20.94 9.33
C TRP A 560 24.47 21.18 7.92
N ASP A 561 24.65 22.38 7.35
CA ASP A 561 24.08 22.77 6.05
C ASP A 561 25.14 23.22 5.01
N ASN A 562 26.38 22.87 5.25
CA ASN A 562 27.49 23.12 4.31
C ASN A 562 27.44 22.16 3.13
N ALA A 563 27.59 22.68 1.90
CA ALA A 563 27.70 21.92 0.65
C ALA A 563 26.50 20.98 0.38
N VAL A 564 25.28 21.51 0.57
CA VAL A 564 24.04 20.78 0.26
C VAL A 564 23.88 20.69 -1.26
N ASP A 565 23.68 19.49 -1.81
CA ASP A 565 23.46 19.28 -3.25
C ASP A 565 22.01 19.62 -3.62
N LEU A 566 21.76 20.86 -4.06
CA LEU A 566 20.41 21.31 -4.44
C LEU A 566 20.22 21.37 -5.96
N PRO A 567 18.96 21.28 -6.46
CA PRO A 567 18.62 21.51 -7.85
C PRO A 567 19.19 22.81 -8.41
N ASN A 568 19.83 22.74 -9.57
CA ASN A 568 20.53 23.89 -10.17
C ASN A 568 19.77 24.51 -11.36
N GLY A 569 18.51 24.12 -11.58
CA GLY A 569 17.67 24.64 -12.66
C GLY A 569 17.91 24.01 -14.03
N THR A 570 18.80 23.04 -14.15
CA THR A 570 18.96 22.21 -15.35
C THR A 570 18.32 20.85 -15.16
N TYR A 571 17.92 20.21 -16.27
CA TYR A 571 17.20 18.94 -16.24
C TYR A 571 17.90 17.91 -17.11
N SER A 572 17.92 16.68 -16.64
CA SER A 572 18.18 15.48 -17.42
C SER A 572 16.84 14.84 -17.81
N THR A 573 16.73 14.37 -19.04
CA THR A 573 15.51 13.74 -19.53
C THR A 573 15.80 12.32 -19.96
N ALA A 574 14.96 11.40 -19.51
CA ALA A 574 14.96 10.02 -19.95
C ALA A 574 13.55 9.60 -20.40
N GLY A 575 13.46 8.53 -21.14
CA GLY A 575 12.18 7.99 -21.59
C GLY A 575 12.27 6.53 -21.98
N LYS A 576 11.11 5.89 -22.00
CA LYS A 576 10.98 4.48 -22.39
C LYS A 576 9.75 4.27 -23.24
N VAL A 577 9.90 3.49 -24.30
CA VAL A 577 8.81 3.07 -25.16
C VAL A 577 8.84 1.55 -25.27
N ASN A 578 7.72 0.89 -25.02
CA ASN A 578 7.59 -0.56 -25.13
C ASN A 578 6.29 -0.92 -25.84
N THR A 579 6.31 -2.00 -26.62
CA THR A 579 5.10 -2.62 -27.18
C THR A 579 5.19 -4.12 -26.94
N ILE A 580 4.27 -4.66 -26.17
CA ILE A 580 4.39 -6.01 -25.61
C ILE A 580 3.09 -6.79 -25.78
N PRO A 581 3.13 -8.02 -26.32
CA PRO A 581 2.00 -8.95 -26.27
C PRO A 581 1.97 -9.71 -24.94
N THR A 582 0.76 -9.93 -24.41
CA THR A 582 0.46 -10.85 -23.32
C THR A 582 -0.69 -11.76 -23.68
N PHE A 583 -0.79 -12.91 -23.04
CA PHE A 583 -1.85 -13.87 -23.26
C PHE A 583 -2.31 -14.54 -21.97
N SER A 584 -3.53 -15.11 -22.03
CA SER A 584 -4.06 -15.94 -20.97
C SER A 584 -4.96 -17.01 -21.58
N VAL A 585 -4.79 -18.27 -21.19
CA VAL A 585 -5.59 -19.39 -21.64
C VAL A 585 -6.02 -20.23 -20.44
N GLY A 586 -7.30 -20.52 -20.32
CA GLY A 586 -7.87 -21.29 -19.25
C GLY A 586 -8.89 -22.32 -19.71
N ALA A 587 -9.10 -23.33 -18.88
CA ALA A 587 -10.19 -24.29 -19.03
C ALA A 587 -10.75 -24.61 -17.63
N ASN A 588 -12.06 -24.66 -17.51
CA ASN A 588 -12.76 -25.10 -16.29
C ASN A 588 -13.77 -26.17 -16.67
N TYR A 589 -13.81 -27.28 -15.90
CA TYR A 589 -14.75 -28.36 -16.09
C TYR A 589 -15.63 -28.52 -14.84
N GLU A 590 -16.95 -28.40 -15.02
CA GLU A 590 -17.92 -28.62 -13.98
C GLU A 590 -18.31 -30.11 -13.94
N PHE A 591 -17.89 -30.80 -12.88
CA PHE A 591 -18.28 -32.21 -12.67
C PHE A 591 -19.75 -32.32 -12.22
N THR A 592 -20.18 -31.33 -11.45
CA THR A 592 -21.55 -31.16 -10.97
C THR A 592 -21.83 -29.67 -10.74
N ASP A 593 -23.07 -29.28 -10.50
CA ASP A 593 -23.49 -27.93 -10.16
C ASP A 593 -22.78 -27.34 -8.91
N HIS A 594 -21.99 -28.17 -8.22
CA HIS A 594 -21.32 -27.81 -6.96
C HIS A 594 -19.83 -28.11 -6.97
N MET A 595 -19.28 -28.57 -8.08
CA MET A 595 -17.88 -29.02 -8.13
C MET A 595 -17.27 -28.80 -9.50
N SER A 596 -16.14 -28.12 -9.53
CA SER A 596 -15.36 -27.89 -10.75
C SER A 596 -13.86 -28.02 -10.52
N ALA A 597 -13.10 -28.17 -11.60
CA ALA A 597 -11.66 -28.05 -11.60
C ALA A 597 -11.22 -27.25 -12.81
N TYR A 598 -10.13 -26.52 -12.65
CA TYR A 598 -9.61 -25.67 -13.71
C TYR A 598 -8.10 -25.80 -13.89
N VAL A 599 -7.65 -25.39 -15.06
CA VAL A 599 -6.23 -25.15 -15.35
C VAL A 599 -6.09 -23.82 -16.10
N ARG A 600 -4.97 -23.12 -15.88
CA ARG A 600 -4.66 -21.84 -16.54
C ARG A 600 -3.18 -21.68 -16.80
N VAL A 601 -2.87 -21.08 -17.94
CA VAL A 601 -1.54 -20.61 -18.29
C VAL A 601 -1.65 -19.16 -18.76
N ASN A 602 -0.84 -18.29 -18.21
CA ASN A 602 -0.78 -16.90 -18.65
C ASN A 602 0.63 -16.32 -18.49
N ASN A 603 0.93 -15.30 -19.28
CA ASN A 603 2.09 -14.47 -19.09
C ASN A 603 1.68 -13.04 -18.75
N GLY A 604 2.55 -12.33 -18.07
CA GLY A 604 2.40 -10.91 -17.75
C GLY A 604 3.71 -10.16 -17.88
N VAL A 605 3.63 -8.86 -18.05
CA VAL A 605 4.79 -7.98 -18.14
C VAL A 605 4.57 -6.77 -17.24
N HIS A 606 5.55 -6.51 -16.38
CA HIS A 606 5.59 -5.31 -15.57
C HIS A 606 6.41 -4.23 -16.29
N PHE A 607 5.76 -3.07 -16.52
CA PHE A 607 6.41 -1.93 -17.14
C PHE A 607 7.17 -1.11 -16.10
N ALA A 608 8.25 -0.46 -16.55
CA ALA A 608 8.96 0.50 -15.73
C ALA A 608 8.04 1.64 -15.27
N ASN A 609 8.26 2.15 -14.06
CA ASN A 609 7.66 3.38 -13.56
C ASN A 609 8.59 4.59 -13.81
N PHE A 610 8.21 5.78 -13.33
CA PHE A 610 9.02 7.00 -13.52
C PHE A 610 10.37 6.89 -12.81
N ASP A 611 10.44 6.28 -11.64
CA ASP A 611 11.67 6.14 -10.85
C ASP A 611 12.69 5.21 -11.52
N ASP A 612 12.20 4.17 -12.22
CA ASP A 612 13.05 3.23 -12.98
C ASP A 612 13.74 3.89 -14.18
N VAL A 613 13.20 4.98 -14.71
CA VAL A 613 13.76 5.73 -15.84
C VAL A 613 14.45 7.03 -15.41
N ARG A 614 14.54 7.30 -14.11
CA ARG A 614 15.23 8.47 -13.57
C ARG A 614 16.66 8.57 -14.09
N CYS A 615 17.05 9.74 -14.57
CA CYS A 615 18.36 9.99 -15.13
C CYS A 615 18.97 11.24 -14.49
N ASN A 616 19.77 11.05 -13.45
CA ASN A 616 20.55 12.14 -12.85
C ASN A 616 22.03 12.00 -13.21
N THR A 617 22.64 13.05 -13.78
CA THR A 617 24.02 13.01 -14.27
C THR A 617 25.03 13.53 -13.27
N ASN A 618 24.59 14.16 -12.17
CA ASN A 618 25.44 14.81 -11.18
C ASN A 618 24.99 14.50 -9.74
N GLY A 619 25.96 14.38 -8.82
CA GLY A 619 25.74 14.10 -7.41
C GLY A 619 26.06 12.65 -7.00
N PRO A 620 25.99 12.31 -5.71
CA PRO A 620 26.31 10.98 -5.19
C PRO A 620 25.47 9.85 -5.80
N LEU A 621 24.25 10.14 -6.22
CA LEU A 621 23.37 9.23 -6.96
C LEU A 621 23.82 9.02 -8.40
N ALA A 622 24.62 9.90 -8.99
CA ALA A 622 24.99 9.85 -10.41
C ALA A 622 25.69 8.55 -10.78
N ALA A 623 26.43 7.93 -9.87
CA ALA A 623 27.10 6.67 -10.09
C ALA A 623 26.11 5.49 -10.22
N ALA A 624 25.12 5.42 -9.38
CA ALA A 624 24.08 4.38 -9.39
C ALA A 624 23.06 4.60 -10.51
N VAL A 625 22.62 5.84 -10.70
CA VAL A 625 21.58 6.22 -11.67
C VAL A 625 22.12 6.32 -13.10
N ASN A 626 23.39 6.68 -13.31
CA ASN A 626 24.01 6.63 -14.65
C ASN A 626 24.01 5.23 -15.27
N THR A 627 23.95 4.18 -14.46
CA THR A 627 23.78 2.82 -14.95
C THR A 627 22.36 2.63 -15.50
N ALA A 628 21.34 3.10 -14.81
CA ALA A 628 19.94 3.03 -15.27
C ALA A 628 19.69 3.87 -16.55
N CYS A 629 20.30 5.05 -16.68
CA CYS A 629 20.23 5.87 -17.90
C CYS A 629 20.88 5.22 -19.13
N LYS A 630 21.91 4.41 -18.89
CA LYS A 630 22.70 3.77 -19.95
C LYS A 630 22.24 2.36 -20.30
N THR A 631 21.62 1.69 -19.34
CA THR A 631 21.12 0.33 -19.51
C THR A 631 19.60 0.40 -19.62
N ASN A 632 19.05 0.36 -20.79
CA ASN A 632 17.61 0.15 -20.94
C ASN A 632 17.19 -1.06 -20.09
N PRO A 633 16.61 -0.85 -18.86
CA PRO A 633 16.36 -1.99 -17.98
C PRO A 633 15.44 -2.97 -18.69
N PRO A 634 15.70 -4.29 -18.58
CA PRO A 634 14.85 -5.29 -19.23
C PRO A 634 13.43 -5.17 -18.65
N LEU A 635 12.47 -5.58 -19.45
CA LEU A 635 11.11 -5.75 -18.97
C LEU A 635 11.07 -6.91 -17.99
N GLN A 636 10.42 -6.72 -16.88
CA GLN A 636 10.13 -7.79 -15.96
C GLN A 636 8.99 -8.64 -16.51
N ARG A 637 9.20 -9.95 -16.60
CA ARG A 637 8.25 -10.89 -17.19
C ARG A 637 7.89 -11.98 -16.20
N MET A 638 6.63 -12.37 -16.21
CA MET A 638 6.12 -13.49 -15.42
C MET A 638 5.43 -14.49 -16.33
N GLU A 639 5.68 -15.78 -16.10
CA GLU A 639 4.89 -16.90 -16.58
C GLU A 639 4.22 -17.59 -15.40
N ASN A 640 2.94 -17.88 -15.51
CA ASN A 640 2.14 -18.52 -14.47
C ASN A 640 1.43 -19.74 -15.02
N TYR A 641 1.55 -20.84 -14.28
CA TYR A 641 0.86 -22.12 -14.51
C TYR A 641 0.07 -22.45 -13.26
N GLU A 642 -1.25 -22.56 -13.36
CA GLU A 642 -2.14 -22.79 -12.21
C GLU A 642 -3.14 -23.88 -12.51
N GLY A 643 -3.45 -24.71 -11.50
CA GLY A 643 -4.54 -25.66 -11.53
C GLY A 643 -5.27 -25.64 -10.20
N GLY A 644 -6.60 -25.69 -10.24
CA GLY A 644 -7.42 -25.58 -9.04
C GLY A 644 -8.64 -26.46 -9.06
N PHE A 645 -9.22 -26.59 -7.89
CA PHE A 645 -10.40 -27.39 -7.62
C PHE A 645 -11.33 -26.62 -6.70
N LYS A 646 -12.63 -26.60 -7.04
CA LYS A 646 -13.67 -25.91 -6.29
C LYS A 646 -14.78 -26.87 -5.92
N ILE A 647 -15.26 -26.80 -4.69
CA ILE A 647 -16.41 -27.57 -4.22
C ILE A 647 -17.22 -26.73 -3.23
N GLN A 648 -18.55 -26.82 -3.36
CA GLN A 648 -19.48 -26.27 -2.38
C GLN A 648 -20.62 -27.25 -2.15
N ASN A 649 -20.92 -27.51 -0.89
CA ASN A 649 -22.15 -28.18 -0.48
C ASN A 649 -22.61 -27.58 0.86
N ARG A 650 -23.65 -28.13 1.46
CA ARG A 650 -24.18 -27.67 2.75
C ARG A 650 -23.14 -27.59 3.87
N TYR A 651 -22.14 -28.48 3.86
CA TYR A 651 -21.17 -28.65 4.93
C TYR A 651 -19.83 -28.00 4.65
N THR A 652 -19.53 -27.73 3.38
CA THR A 652 -18.16 -27.46 2.96
C THR A 652 -18.15 -26.51 1.78
N TYR A 653 -17.28 -25.51 1.85
CA TYR A 653 -16.81 -24.71 0.74
C TYR A 653 -15.29 -24.86 0.66
N ILE A 654 -14.74 -25.14 -0.52
CA ILE A 654 -13.31 -25.22 -0.79
C ILE A 654 -13.03 -24.61 -2.15
N ASP A 655 -12.05 -23.74 -2.22
CA ASP A 655 -11.36 -23.27 -3.42
C ASP A 655 -9.85 -23.46 -3.17
N ALA A 656 -9.26 -24.45 -3.83
CA ALA A 656 -7.86 -24.82 -3.65
C ALA A 656 -7.14 -24.80 -4.99
N SER A 657 -5.92 -24.26 -5.03
CA SER A 657 -5.08 -24.26 -6.23
C SER A 657 -3.64 -24.57 -5.93
N ILE A 658 -2.96 -25.12 -6.92
CA ILE A 658 -1.49 -25.23 -6.99
C ILE A 658 -1.00 -24.34 -8.11
N TYR A 659 0.16 -23.75 -7.93
CA TYR A 659 0.74 -22.87 -8.94
C TYR A 659 2.25 -23.03 -9.05
N TYR A 660 2.73 -22.76 -10.26
CA TYR A 660 4.14 -22.57 -10.57
C TYR A 660 4.29 -21.25 -11.30
N LYS A 661 5.19 -20.38 -10.81
CA LYS A 661 5.51 -19.09 -11.43
C LYS A 661 6.99 -19.02 -11.74
N GLU A 662 7.31 -18.39 -12.85
CA GLU A 662 8.66 -18.05 -13.26
C GLU A 662 8.72 -16.55 -13.52
N PHE A 663 9.64 -15.87 -12.84
CA PHE A 663 9.84 -14.43 -12.96
C PHE A 663 11.25 -14.14 -13.50
N SER A 664 11.37 -13.15 -14.36
CA SER A 664 12.64 -12.72 -14.95
C SER A 664 12.67 -11.22 -15.19
N GLY A 665 13.86 -10.66 -15.36
CA GLY A 665 14.02 -9.23 -15.64
C GLY A 665 14.48 -8.41 -14.45
N LEU A 666 14.86 -9.04 -13.33
CA LEU A 666 15.60 -8.37 -12.28
C LEU A 666 17.03 -8.08 -12.75
N ILE A 667 17.59 -6.94 -12.34
CA ILE A 667 18.92 -6.51 -12.75
C ILE A 667 19.84 -6.48 -11.54
N ASN A 668 21.02 -7.02 -11.68
CA ASN A 668 22.13 -6.83 -10.77
C ASN A 668 23.37 -6.34 -11.53
N THR A 669 24.12 -5.40 -10.95
CA THR A 669 25.47 -5.05 -11.42
C THR A 669 26.47 -5.85 -10.56
N PRO A 670 27.19 -6.83 -11.15
CA PRO A 670 28.16 -7.59 -10.38
C PRO A 670 29.24 -6.69 -9.79
N VAL A 671 29.51 -6.83 -8.51
CA VAL A 671 30.51 -6.05 -7.79
C VAL A 671 31.50 -6.96 -7.08
N ASN A 672 32.69 -6.46 -6.76
CA ASN A 672 33.65 -7.11 -5.87
C ASN A 672 33.32 -6.79 -4.40
N ILE A 673 34.09 -7.38 -3.48
CA ILE A 673 33.89 -7.17 -2.03
C ILE A 673 34.10 -5.70 -1.59
N GLN A 674 34.70 -4.86 -2.40
CA GLN A 674 34.85 -3.42 -2.18
C GLN A 674 33.70 -2.62 -2.84
N ASN A 675 32.61 -3.30 -3.26
CA ASN A 675 31.45 -2.72 -3.93
C ASN A 675 31.78 -1.97 -5.24
N GLN A 676 32.81 -2.44 -5.96
CA GLN A 676 33.22 -1.89 -7.25
C GLN A 676 32.68 -2.78 -8.37
N PRO A 677 32.05 -2.20 -9.41
CA PRO A 677 31.57 -2.97 -10.56
C PRO A 677 32.70 -3.77 -11.22
N ILE A 678 32.46 -5.08 -11.44
CA ILE A 678 33.41 -6.02 -12.07
C ILE A 678 32.91 -6.56 -13.40
N GLY A 679 31.68 -6.19 -13.81
CA GLY A 679 31.08 -6.64 -15.07
C GLY A 679 29.91 -5.75 -15.49
N PRO A 680 29.33 -6.02 -16.67
CA PRO A 680 28.10 -5.37 -17.08
C PRO A 680 26.92 -5.83 -16.19
N PRO A 681 25.81 -5.06 -16.15
CA PRO A 681 24.59 -5.51 -15.49
C PRO A 681 24.10 -6.85 -16.05
N GLU A 682 23.69 -7.74 -15.17
CA GLU A 682 23.21 -9.08 -15.46
C GLU A 682 21.72 -9.19 -15.11
N ILE A 683 21.01 -10.01 -15.87
CA ILE A 683 19.58 -10.27 -15.66
C ILE A 683 19.45 -11.56 -14.86
N TYR A 684 18.65 -11.53 -13.81
CA TYR A 684 18.31 -12.69 -13.01
C TYR A 684 16.80 -12.78 -12.77
N GLY A 685 16.35 -13.79 -12.06
CA GLY A 685 14.95 -14.04 -11.84
C GLY A 685 14.68 -14.84 -10.58
N SER A 686 13.46 -15.37 -10.50
CA SER A 686 13.01 -16.25 -9.43
C SER A 686 12.04 -17.31 -9.95
N THR A 687 11.86 -18.34 -9.14
CA THR A 687 10.80 -19.34 -9.31
C THR A 687 10.01 -19.49 -8.03
N ALA A 688 8.72 -19.76 -8.15
CA ALA A 688 7.85 -20.04 -7.03
C ALA A 688 6.96 -21.26 -7.30
N LYS A 689 6.79 -22.11 -6.28
CA LYS A 689 5.84 -23.23 -6.29
C LYS A 689 4.99 -23.10 -5.04
N GLY A 690 3.68 -23.15 -5.20
CA GLY A 690 2.83 -22.94 -4.04
C GLY A 690 1.49 -23.65 -4.11
N ILE A 691 0.82 -23.61 -2.96
CA ILE A 691 -0.54 -24.12 -2.76
C ILE A 691 -1.33 -23.02 -2.08
N ARG A 692 -2.51 -22.72 -2.59
CA ARG A 692 -3.49 -21.82 -1.95
C ARG A 692 -4.72 -22.61 -1.57
N LEU A 693 -5.34 -22.26 -0.45
CA LEU A 693 -6.57 -22.82 0.05
C LEU A 693 -7.42 -21.72 0.67
N ILE A 694 -8.65 -21.62 0.20
CA ILE A 694 -9.74 -20.96 0.90
C ILE A 694 -10.78 -22.03 1.16
N GLY A 695 -11.15 -22.20 2.42
CA GLY A 695 -12.13 -23.20 2.75
C GLY A 695 -12.95 -22.84 3.97
N SER A 696 -14.15 -23.37 4.03
CA SER A 696 -14.93 -23.36 5.25
C SER A 696 -15.67 -24.68 5.41
N VAL A 697 -15.78 -25.12 6.65
CA VAL A 697 -16.56 -26.30 7.01
C VAL A 697 -17.56 -25.92 8.08
N ASN A 698 -18.77 -26.47 7.96
CA ASN A 698 -19.81 -26.43 8.98
C ASN A 698 -20.00 -27.84 9.54
N PRO A 699 -19.20 -28.25 10.54
CA PRO A 699 -19.21 -29.63 11.03
C PRO A 699 -20.47 -29.98 11.84
N LEU A 700 -21.23 -28.96 12.24
CA LEU A 700 -22.41 -29.07 13.09
C LEU A 700 -23.70 -28.69 12.37
N ALA A 701 -23.72 -28.68 11.04
CA ALA A 701 -24.86 -28.28 10.21
C ALA A 701 -26.13 -29.15 10.47
N ASP A 702 -25.97 -30.39 10.93
CA ASP A 702 -27.05 -31.31 11.29
C ASP A 702 -27.21 -31.51 12.80
N ALA A 703 -26.61 -30.65 13.62
CA ALA A 703 -26.76 -30.74 15.05
C ALA A 703 -28.23 -30.56 15.49
N SER A 704 -28.65 -31.29 16.50
CA SER A 704 -30.03 -31.22 17.04
C SER A 704 -30.33 -29.88 17.72
N ALA A 705 -29.31 -29.18 18.20
CA ALA A 705 -29.40 -27.82 18.72
C ALA A 705 -29.23 -26.83 17.59
N GLU A 706 -30.26 -26.07 17.26
CA GLU A 706 -30.24 -25.07 16.18
C GLU A 706 -29.12 -24.06 16.34
N VAL A 707 -28.79 -23.69 17.57
CA VAL A 707 -27.71 -22.76 17.91
C VAL A 707 -26.33 -23.23 17.45
N LEU A 708 -26.12 -24.53 17.26
CA LEU A 708 -24.86 -25.07 16.78
C LEU A 708 -24.79 -25.23 15.25
N GLN A 709 -25.94 -25.13 14.55
CA GLN A 709 -25.99 -25.36 13.09
C GLN A 709 -25.30 -24.29 12.28
N THR A 710 -25.06 -23.14 12.86
CA THR A 710 -24.39 -22.00 12.26
C THR A 710 -22.87 -21.98 12.52
N PHE A 711 -22.37 -22.91 13.37
CA PHE A 711 -20.94 -23.00 13.67
C PHE A 711 -20.11 -23.33 12.42
N LYS A 712 -19.18 -22.47 12.09
CA LYS A 712 -18.37 -22.54 10.89
C LYS A 712 -16.88 -22.36 11.24
N ILE A 713 -16.03 -23.10 10.57
CA ILE A 713 -14.58 -22.90 10.64
C ILE A 713 -14.12 -22.48 9.24
N THR A 714 -13.58 -21.27 9.12
CA THR A 714 -12.99 -20.78 7.88
C THR A 714 -11.47 -20.88 7.95
N VAL A 715 -10.84 -21.34 6.86
CA VAL A 715 -9.40 -21.51 6.73
C VAL A 715 -8.94 -20.78 5.47
N ASN A 716 -7.95 -19.90 5.61
CA ASN A 716 -7.20 -19.33 4.50
C ASN A 716 -5.74 -19.72 4.67
N ALA A 717 -5.14 -20.31 3.65
CA ALA A 717 -3.77 -20.78 3.71
C ALA A 717 -3.03 -20.54 2.39
N ASN A 718 -1.76 -20.19 2.49
CA ASN A 718 -0.82 -20.18 1.38
C ASN A 718 0.49 -20.77 1.85
N TYR A 719 0.98 -21.77 1.12
CA TYR A 719 2.36 -22.25 1.23
C TYR A 719 3.09 -21.97 -0.07
N VAL A 720 4.32 -21.47 0.02
CA VAL A 720 5.14 -21.16 -1.15
C VAL A 720 6.62 -21.46 -0.90
N ASP A 721 7.25 -22.12 -1.87
CA ASP A 721 8.70 -22.30 -1.97
C ASP A 721 9.19 -21.40 -3.11
N GLU A 722 9.80 -20.27 -2.74
CA GLU A 722 10.28 -19.24 -3.65
C GLU A 722 11.79 -19.12 -3.58
N LYS A 723 12.45 -19.05 -4.76
CA LYS A 723 13.91 -19.02 -4.85
C LYS A 723 14.41 -18.13 -5.97
N TYR A 724 15.45 -17.37 -5.66
CA TYR A 724 16.24 -16.68 -6.68
C TYR A 724 16.90 -17.68 -7.63
N LYS A 725 17.00 -17.32 -8.91
CA LYS A 725 17.67 -18.10 -9.94
C LYS A 725 18.46 -17.20 -10.89
N ASP A 726 19.45 -17.79 -11.54
CA ASP A 726 20.26 -17.15 -12.58
C ASP A 726 21.01 -15.90 -12.12
N TYR A 727 21.15 -15.71 -10.80
CA TYR A 727 21.94 -14.63 -10.22
C TYR A 727 23.44 -14.95 -10.44
N GLN A 728 24.10 -14.07 -11.12
CA GLN A 728 25.55 -14.12 -11.32
C GLN A 728 26.18 -12.93 -10.63
N GLY A 729 27.41 -13.13 -10.13
CA GLY A 729 28.13 -12.09 -9.41
C GLY A 729 28.05 -12.21 -7.90
N CYS A 730 28.34 -11.12 -7.26
CA CYS A 730 28.54 -11.03 -5.83
C CYS A 730 27.38 -10.27 -5.16
N TYR A 731 26.71 -10.93 -4.24
CA TYR A 731 25.88 -10.28 -3.26
C TYR A 731 26.70 -10.04 -2.00
N ILE A 732 26.93 -8.79 -1.64
CA ILE A 732 27.76 -8.43 -0.48
C ILE A 732 26.88 -8.46 0.77
N TYR A 733 27.29 -9.23 1.77
CA TYR A 733 26.60 -9.31 3.05
C TYR A 733 27.58 -9.67 4.20
N THR A 734 27.15 -9.45 5.41
CA THR A 734 27.91 -9.86 6.60
C THR A 734 27.42 -11.24 7.06
N ASN A 735 28.35 -12.21 7.15
CA ASN A 735 28.04 -13.56 7.60
C ASN A 735 27.88 -13.64 9.13
N ILE A 736 27.52 -14.82 9.64
CA ILE A 736 27.31 -15.03 11.08
C ILE A 736 28.57 -14.84 11.94
N GLU A 737 29.77 -14.90 11.35
CA GLU A 737 31.05 -14.63 12.00
C GLU A 737 31.43 -13.13 11.98
N GLY A 738 30.56 -12.27 11.41
CA GLY A 738 30.83 -10.84 11.32
C GLY A 738 31.78 -10.43 10.18
N GLN A 739 32.03 -11.32 9.22
CA GLN A 739 32.89 -11.06 8.08
C GLN A 739 32.05 -10.56 6.91
N VAL A 740 32.49 -9.50 6.25
CA VAL A 740 31.90 -9.05 4.98
C VAL A 740 32.36 -10.00 3.88
N ILE A 741 31.43 -10.71 3.28
CA ILE A 741 31.70 -11.71 2.24
C ILE A 741 30.92 -11.40 0.97
N CYS A 742 31.34 -12.05 -0.10
CA CYS A 742 30.72 -12.05 -1.41
C CYS A 742 30.13 -13.43 -1.68
N GLY A 743 28.80 -13.54 -1.84
CA GLY A 743 28.14 -14.82 -2.06
C GLY A 743 27.11 -14.77 -3.18
N SER A 744 26.62 -15.94 -3.57
CA SER A 744 25.48 -16.06 -4.50
C SER A 744 24.19 -16.22 -3.72
N ILE A 745 23.12 -15.57 -4.19
CA ILE A 745 21.76 -15.76 -3.66
C ILE A 745 20.95 -16.82 -4.41
N ASN A 746 21.55 -17.50 -5.40
CA ASN A 746 20.85 -18.56 -6.13
C ASN A 746 20.38 -19.67 -5.20
N GLY A 747 19.09 -20.04 -5.32
CA GLY A 747 18.47 -21.05 -4.48
C GLY A 747 18.12 -20.57 -3.07
N GLN A 748 18.43 -19.32 -2.73
CA GLN A 748 17.99 -18.69 -1.49
C GLN A 748 16.54 -18.19 -1.60
N PRO A 749 15.81 -18.10 -0.47
CA PRO A 749 14.44 -17.60 -0.46
C PRO A 749 14.36 -16.14 -0.90
N LEU A 750 13.23 -15.76 -1.46
CA LEU A 750 12.93 -14.36 -1.72
C LEU A 750 12.84 -13.59 -0.39
N ALA A 751 13.27 -12.33 -0.41
CA ALA A 751 13.16 -11.47 0.75
C ALA A 751 11.70 -11.23 1.13
N ARG A 752 11.40 -11.15 2.42
CA ARG A 752 10.19 -10.64 3.07
C ARG A 752 8.93 -11.52 2.95
N ILE A 753 8.86 -12.42 1.99
CA ILE A 753 7.68 -13.28 1.76
C ILE A 753 7.69 -14.49 2.72
N PRO A 754 6.66 -14.69 3.55
CA PRO A 754 6.56 -15.86 4.41
C PRO A 754 6.34 -17.15 3.61
N ASP A 755 7.08 -18.20 3.95
CA ASP A 755 6.92 -19.52 3.32
C ASP A 755 5.54 -20.15 3.57
N LEU A 756 4.95 -19.89 4.72
CA LEU A 756 3.63 -20.35 5.11
C LEU A 756 2.83 -19.24 5.77
N ARG A 757 1.59 -19.09 5.37
CA ARG A 757 0.62 -18.26 6.08
C ARG A 757 -0.68 -19.01 6.19
N VAL A 758 -1.21 -19.14 7.41
CA VAL A 758 -2.47 -19.82 7.69
C VAL A 758 -3.29 -19.00 8.65
N SER A 759 -4.55 -18.71 8.30
CA SER A 759 -5.53 -18.19 9.24
C SER A 759 -6.67 -19.19 9.42
N VAL A 760 -7.11 -19.37 10.67
CA VAL A 760 -8.23 -20.24 11.05
C VAL A 760 -9.20 -19.41 11.87
N THR A 761 -10.44 -19.33 11.39
CA THR A 761 -11.49 -18.53 12.03
C THR A 761 -12.72 -19.40 12.34
N PRO A 762 -12.80 -19.97 13.56
CA PRO A 762 -14.10 -20.44 14.07
C PRO A 762 -15.04 -19.23 14.27
N SER A 763 -16.27 -19.40 13.86
CA SER A 763 -17.33 -18.40 13.98
C SER A 763 -18.68 -19.06 14.21
N ASP A 764 -19.58 -18.34 14.90
CA ASP A 764 -20.96 -18.74 15.10
C ASP A 764 -21.90 -17.55 14.95
N LEU A 765 -23.12 -17.79 14.53
CA LEU A 765 -24.17 -16.78 14.40
C LEU A 765 -25.45 -17.31 15.05
N GLN A 766 -25.77 -16.80 16.22
CA GLN A 766 -26.92 -17.20 16.98
C GLN A 766 -28.07 -16.23 16.79
N THR A 767 -29.30 -16.75 16.62
CA THR A 767 -30.52 -15.95 16.49
C THR A 767 -31.35 -16.07 17.76
N PHE A 768 -31.72 -14.94 18.34
CA PHE A 768 -32.53 -14.81 19.53
C PHE A 768 -33.80 -13.98 19.26
N GLY A 769 -34.78 -14.03 20.15
CA GLY A 769 -35.98 -13.20 20.03
C GLY A 769 -35.73 -11.68 20.07
N TRP A 770 -34.54 -11.24 20.48
CA TRP A 770 -34.14 -9.81 20.50
C TRP A 770 -33.26 -9.41 19.29
N GLY A 771 -32.76 -10.37 18.50
CA GLY A 771 -31.86 -10.12 17.39
C GLY A 771 -30.83 -11.24 17.19
N THR A 772 -29.63 -10.90 16.72
CA THR A 772 -28.56 -11.84 16.45
C THR A 772 -27.30 -11.55 17.26
N LEU A 773 -26.52 -12.60 17.55
CA LEU A 773 -25.21 -12.53 18.14
C LEU A 773 -24.22 -13.32 17.25
N SER A 774 -23.22 -12.64 16.70
CA SER A 774 -22.12 -13.26 15.96
C SER A 774 -20.86 -13.22 16.82
N GLU A 775 -20.18 -14.34 16.92
CA GLU A 775 -18.92 -14.50 17.66
C GLU A 775 -17.88 -15.13 16.75
N PHE A 776 -16.65 -14.61 16.77
CA PHE A 776 -15.57 -15.17 15.97
C PHE A 776 -14.21 -14.93 16.63
N MET A 777 -13.26 -15.81 16.31
CA MET A 777 -11.87 -15.67 16.69
C MET A 777 -10.99 -16.10 15.53
N THR A 778 -10.02 -15.31 15.17
CA THR A 778 -9.03 -15.62 14.13
C THR A 778 -7.68 -15.90 14.77
N TYR A 779 -7.14 -17.07 14.51
CA TYR A 779 -5.74 -17.41 14.73
C TYR A 779 -5.02 -17.31 13.40
N GLU A 780 -4.02 -16.44 13.29
CA GLU A 780 -3.14 -16.31 12.13
C GLU A 780 -1.74 -16.77 12.49
N HIS A 781 -1.16 -17.66 11.69
CA HIS A 781 0.24 -18.06 11.76
C HIS A 781 0.98 -17.52 10.54
N VAL A 782 2.10 -16.85 10.79
CA VAL A 782 3.05 -16.36 9.78
C VAL A 782 4.34 -17.13 9.94
N GLY A 783 4.73 -17.83 8.89
CA GLY A 783 5.90 -18.71 8.83
C GLY A 783 7.22 -17.94 8.69
N GLN A 784 8.27 -18.69 8.41
CA GLN A 784 9.60 -18.13 8.27
C GLN A 784 9.69 -17.20 7.07
N HIS A 785 10.28 -16.04 7.28
CA HIS A 785 10.65 -15.10 6.23
C HIS A 785 11.95 -14.38 6.61
N TYR A 786 12.55 -13.69 5.64
CA TYR A 786 13.89 -13.13 5.77
C TYR A 786 13.91 -11.66 5.37
N GLN A 787 14.78 -10.90 6.00
CA GLN A 787 14.96 -9.48 5.71
C GLN A 787 15.48 -9.22 4.30
N ASP A 788 16.31 -10.14 3.79
CA ASP A 788 16.99 -10.02 2.51
C ASP A 788 17.13 -11.39 1.80
N GLY A 789 17.65 -11.37 0.58
CA GLY A 789 17.82 -12.57 -0.25
C GLY A 789 18.97 -13.50 0.15
N THR A 790 19.66 -13.28 1.28
CA THR A 790 20.74 -14.18 1.71
C THR A 790 20.24 -15.41 2.43
N GLY A 791 19.03 -15.36 3.01
CA GLY A 791 18.49 -16.38 3.90
C GLY A 791 19.19 -16.46 5.27
N LEU A 792 20.03 -15.46 5.62
CA LEU A 792 20.79 -15.44 6.87
C LEU A 792 20.20 -14.50 7.93
N ASN A 793 19.32 -13.58 7.53
CA ASN A 793 18.71 -12.58 8.39
C ASN A 793 17.22 -12.88 8.59
N PRO A 794 16.87 -13.85 9.49
CA PRO A 794 15.48 -14.23 9.70
C PRO A 794 14.71 -13.13 10.43
N LEU A 795 13.49 -12.86 9.99
CA LEU A 795 12.49 -12.07 10.71
C LEU A 795 11.69 -12.96 11.69
N GLY A 796 11.85 -14.27 11.60
CA GLY A 796 11.24 -15.25 12.51
C GLY A 796 9.84 -15.69 12.06
N THR A 797 9.20 -16.41 12.95
CA THR A 797 7.80 -16.82 12.82
C THR A 797 7.00 -16.19 13.95
N TYR A 798 5.74 -15.89 13.71
CA TYR A 798 4.87 -15.39 14.76
C TYR A 798 3.42 -15.81 14.50
N TYR A 799 2.57 -15.56 15.50
CA TYR A 799 1.13 -15.72 15.38
C TYR A 799 0.42 -14.47 15.87
N ASP A 800 -0.77 -14.23 15.36
CA ASP A 800 -1.68 -13.19 15.80
C ASP A 800 -3.03 -13.80 16.20
N ILE A 801 -3.65 -13.28 17.24
CA ILE A 801 -5.01 -13.65 17.68
C ILE A 801 -5.88 -12.40 17.68
N ALA A 802 -6.91 -12.42 16.84
CA ALA A 802 -7.98 -11.44 16.83
C ALA A 802 -9.30 -12.10 17.24
N ALA A 803 -10.21 -11.34 17.84
CA ALA A 803 -11.54 -11.84 18.15
C ALA A 803 -12.58 -10.72 18.12
N GLY A 804 -13.84 -11.09 17.90
CA GLY A 804 -14.92 -10.14 17.90
C GLY A 804 -16.26 -10.73 18.32
N ILE A 805 -17.12 -9.82 18.79
CA ILE A 805 -18.51 -10.08 19.11
C ILE A 805 -19.34 -8.98 18.46
N VAL A 806 -20.36 -9.36 17.69
CA VAL A 806 -21.29 -8.46 17.02
C VAL A 806 -22.72 -8.80 17.45
N ALA A 807 -23.36 -7.90 18.18
CA ALA A 807 -24.76 -8.04 18.57
C ALA A 807 -25.63 -7.09 17.72
N THR A 808 -26.63 -7.65 17.04
CA THR A 808 -27.64 -6.86 16.32
C THR A 808 -28.95 -6.97 17.08
N VAL A 809 -29.49 -5.84 17.56
CA VAL A 809 -30.70 -5.75 18.37
C VAL A 809 -31.86 -5.18 17.53
N GLY A 810 -32.88 -6.00 17.34
CA GLY A 810 -33.88 -5.74 16.33
C GLY A 810 -33.25 -5.63 14.95
N ASP A 811 -33.82 -4.76 14.08
CA ASP A 811 -33.33 -4.58 12.70
C ASP A 811 -32.37 -3.36 12.58
N HIS A 812 -32.20 -2.60 13.65
CA HIS A 812 -31.61 -1.27 13.58
C HIS A 812 -30.28 -1.12 14.31
N TRP A 813 -30.13 -1.64 15.51
CA TRP A 813 -28.97 -1.40 16.35
C TRP A 813 -27.93 -2.51 16.23
N GLN A 814 -26.69 -2.14 16.00
CA GLN A 814 -25.56 -3.07 15.99
C GLN A 814 -24.47 -2.56 16.91
N LEU A 815 -24.04 -3.42 17.81
CA LEU A 815 -22.88 -3.22 18.70
C LEU A 815 -21.78 -4.19 18.29
N ARG A 816 -20.57 -3.68 18.02
CA ARG A 816 -19.36 -4.46 17.74
C ARG A 816 -18.34 -4.24 18.84
N LEU A 817 -17.72 -5.31 19.30
CA LEU A 817 -16.55 -5.32 20.16
C LEU A 817 -15.49 -6.13 19.44
N LEU A 818 -14.39 -5.50 19.05
CA LEU A 818 -13.34 -6.13 18.26
C LEU A 818 -12.00 -5.94 18.94
N GLY A 819 -11.09 -6.90 18.78
CA GLY A 819 -9.72 -6.80 19.27
C GLY A 819 -8.74 -7.53 18.38
N SER A 820 -7.56 -6.95 18.19
CA SER A 820 -6.44 -7.49 17.41
C SER A 820 -5.20 -7.63 18.28
N ASN A 821 -4.30 -8.51 17.90
CA ASN A 821 -3.11 -8.89 18.66
C ASN A 821 -3.38 -9.10 20.17
N LEU A 822 -4.42 -9.86 20.49
CA LEU A 822 -4.90 -10.04 21.86
C LEU A 822 -3.84 -10.61 22.81
N THR A 823 -2.88 -11.37 22.27
CA THR A 823 -1.76 -11.95 23.02
C THR A 823 -0.57 -11.01 23.14
N ASN A 824 -0.65 -9.82 22.52
CA ASN A 824 0.43 -8.83 22.49
C ASN A 824 1.75 -9.43 21.97
N GLN A 825 1.64 -10.21 20.89
CA GLN A 825 2.74 -10.90 20.25
C GLN A 825 3.61 -9.92 19.47
N ILE A 826 4.94 -10.05 19.55
CA ILE A 826 5.88 -9.38 18.67
C ILE A 826 6.02 -10.24 17.40
N GLY A 827 5.77 -9.65 16.24
CA GLY A 827 5.96 -10.31 14.95
C GLY A 827 6.56 -9.32 13.97
N LEU A 828 7.82 -9.52 13.57
CA LEU A 828 8.45 -8.67 12.56
C LEU A 828 7.82 -8.96 11.20
N THR A 829 7.32 -7.92 10.55
CA THR A 829 6.77 -8.00 9.20
C THR A 829 7.80 -7.62 8.15
N GLU A 830 8.73 -6.73 8.52
CA GLU A 830 9.76 -6.18 7.66
C GLU A 830 11.05 -5.97 8.45
N GLY A 831 12.19 -6.08 7.76
CA GLY A 831 13.49 -5.65 8.24
C GLY A 831 14.15 -4.70 7.24
N ASN A 832 14.85 -3.69 7.75
CA ASN A 832 15.56 -2.74 6.92
C ASN A 832 16.97 -3.29 6.59
N ALA A 833 17.13 -3.79 5.38
CA ALA A 833 18.39 -4.37 4.91
C ALA A 833 19.54 -3.34 4.77
N ARG A 834 19.24 -2.05 4.80
CA ARG A 834 20.25 -0.99 4.66
C ARG A 834 21.07 -0.79 5.93
N PHE A 835 20.44 -1.00 7.11
CA PHE A 835 21.02 -0.63 8.40
C PHE A 835 20.91 -1.78 9.39
N GLY A 836 22.04 -2.41 9.70
CA GLY A 836 22.07 -3.51 10.65
C GLY A 836 21.29 -4.72 10.09
N GLY A 837 21.09 -5.72 10.80
CA GLY A 837 20.53 -6.97 10.30
C GLY A 837 21.64 -7.73 9.65
N ASN A 838 22.52 -8.19 10.48
CA ASN A 838 23.38 -9.29 10.18
C ASN A 838 23.04 -10.39 11.19
N ALA A 839 23.22 -11.62 10.82
CA ALA A 839 22.99 -12.77 11.67
C ALA A 839 23.98 -12.85 12.86
N VAL A 840 24.76 -11.81 13.08
CA VAL A 840 25.78 -11.75 14.15
C VAL A 840 25.10 -11.64 15.49
N GLN A 841 25.53 -12.48 16.44
CA GLN A 841 25.03 -12.49 17.82
C GLN A 841 25.15 -11.11 18.47
N ASN A 842 24.09 -10.64 19.10
CA ASN A 842 23.95 -9.33 19.73
C ASN A 842 24.05 -8.12 18.79
N SER A 843 23.99 -8.34 17.47
CA SER A 843 23.85 -7.22 16.53
C SER A 843 22.50 -6.52 16.69
N VAL A 844 22.46 -5.24 16.30
CA VAL A 844 21.23 -4.49 16.24
C VAL A 844 20.71 -4.55 14.80
N GLY A 845 19.47 -4.97 14.64
CA GLY A 845 18.71 -4.85 13.41
C GLY A 845 17.65 -3.78 13.54
N PHE A 846 17.14 -3.32 12.40
CA PHE A 846 15.98 -2.41 12.33
C PHE A 846 14.87 -3.08 11.54
N GLY A 847 13.66 -3.06 12.08
CA GLY A 847 12.51 -3.71 11.46
C GLY A 847 11.21 -3.25 12.06
N ARG A 848 10.09 -3.61 11.44
CA ARG A 848 8.75 -3.30 11.91
C ARG A 848 8.06 -4.54 12.45
N SER A 849 7.50 -4.43 13.65
CA SER A 849 6.60 -5.42 14.22
C SER A 849 5.15 -5.06 13.93
N ILE A 850 4.26 -6.06 13.91
CA ILE A 850 2.83 -5.80 14.06
C ILE A 850 2.60 -4.90 15.27
N VAL A 851 1.54 -4.10 15.26
CA VAL A 851 1.20 -3.20 16.38
C VAL A 851 0.78 -4.00 17.62
N GLY A 852 0.92 -3.39 18.79
CA GLY A 852 0.47 -3.97 20.05
C GLY A 852 -1.02 -4.23 20.09
N ARG A 853 -1.48 -4.84 21.16
CA ARG A 853 -2.90 -5.14 21.36
C ARG A 853 -3.74 -3.87 21.24
N GLU A 854 -4.76 -3.96 20.42
CA GLU A 854 -5.74 -2.91 20.17
C GLU A 854 -7.14 -3.49 20.34
N GLY A 855 -8.08 -2.64 20.81
CA GLY A 855 -9.48 -2.96 20.88
C GLY A 855 -10.34 -1.79 20.46
N ASN A 856 -11.52 -2.07 19.93
CA ASN A 856 -12.49 -1.03 19.66
C ASN A 856 -13.92 -1.45 19.98
N ILE A 857 -14.76 -0.44 20.18
CA ILE A 857 -16.20 -0.57 20.36
C ILE A 857 -16.89 0.32 19.33
N GLN A 858 -17.78 -0.25 18.54
CA GLN A 858 -18.59 0.48 17.57
C GLN A 858 -20.08 0.31 17.90
N LEU A 859 -20.79 1.42 17.94
CA LEU A 859 -22.25 1.45 17.94
C LEU A 859 -22.73 1.98 16.58
N LYS A 860 -23.57 1.21 15.88
CA LYS A 860 -24.13 1.56 14.57
C LYS A 860 -25.65 1.46 14.60
N TYR A 861 -26.31 2.45 14.05
CA TYR A 861 -27.76 2.45 13.77
C TYR A 861 -27.98 2.28 12.26
N LYS A 862 -28.83 1.33 11.88
CA LYS A 862 -29.24 1.04 10.49
C LYS A 862 -30.72 1.37 10.32
N PHE A 863 -31.11 1.88 9.18
CA PHE A 863 -32.50 2.25 8.89
C PHE A 863 -32.89 2.01 7.43
#